data_7f15e5dda22ef0e4dd12aa05ad302104
#
_entry.id   7f15e5dda22ef0e4dd12aa05ad302104
#
_cell.length_a   1.000
_cell.length_b   1.000
_cell.length_c   1.000
_cell.angle_alpha   90.00
_cell.angle_beta   90.00
_cell.angle_gamma   90.00
#
_symmetry.space_group_name_H-M   'P 1'
#
loop_
_entity.id
_entity.type
_entity.pdbx_description
1 polymer ?
#
loop_
_entity_poly.entity_id
_entity_poly.type
_entity_poly.pdbx_seq_one_letter_code
_entity_poly.pdbx_strand_id
1 'polypeptide(L)'
;MHQSFLSILFLLLSILGISQESYNHKNLVVSEYDLKGTRYEKDTTANAFYIYEKGFSRIQNGGNYNLLTDYSAKIKILNKEGFEKSTVTIFLYKSKNGKELFRNLIAYTYNLEDGKVIKTKLEEDQIYQEKYDEHNTLVKFTFPNIKPGSVITYTYQVESPFIFNFKGWEFQDEIPKLYSEYVTDLPGNYVYNIRLVGNLKLDVNESSLIRDCIEVSRGGSANCSHNQYIMRDIPPFKEEKYMTAKKNYFSRVEYELKELKRFDGTNKKYTETWKNVDKELKNEKAIGVQLKKINATKNILPDTIQKKQIGLNKAKEIYRYFTDQYTWNQEYRIFRDVSIKNTISSNVGNVAELNILLHNLYKQQGFSVRPVILSTRKNGYATKIHPVLTDFNYLIVQLTIDEKTYLLDATEKTLAFGQLPFRCLNKYGRLLDFKNGSFWIGIAPKKRSVHNYREKLILTDELLFKGESKYLYGGYHAYFKRKALQKKSKENFLNNILNEDENLTILEQSIQNESDVEKPFIEEIGFTKIAESIDNIIYLKPFTKTFFTKNPFNLNERTYPVDFGYKDYYSHIVFLDIPENYDFLDIPKNRSYKLPGNVGKLNIIFQHHGKKLTINHTITFSSSYYPTEYYDSLKEFFNLIVDIENNTIITIKKNS
;
A
#
# COMPACT_ATOMS: atom_id res chain seq x y z
N MET A 1 29.65 -37.06 53.98
CA MET A 1 29.73 -35.60 53.74
C MET A 1 30.70 -35.19 52.62
N HIS A 2 31.83 -35.89 52.38
CA HIS A 2 32.77 -35.53 51.32
C HIS A 2 32.26 -35.81 49.90
N GLN A 3 31.47 -36.85 49.68
CA GLN A 3 30.92 -37.16 48.33
C GLN A 3 29.80 -36.19 47.89
N SER A 4 28.99 -35.64 48.78
CA SER A 4 27.97 -34.68 48.53
C SER A 4 28.51 -33.27 48.13
N PHE A 5 29.69 -32.92 48.66
CA PHE A 5 30.36 -31.65 48.35
C PHE A 5 31.04 -31.69 46.99
N LEU A 6 31.56 -32.85 46.56
CA LEU A 6 32.13 -32.99 45.20
C LEU A 6 31.05 -32.93 44.09
N SER A 7 29.86 -33.50 44.35
CA SER A 7 28.74 -33.47 43.40
C SER A 7 28.15 -32.08 43.25
N ILE A 8 28.09 -31.26 44.30
CA ILE A 8 27.64 -29.87 44.24
C ILE A 8 28.67 -28.96 43.53
N LEU A 9 29.98 -29.25 43.72
CA LEU A 9 31.04 -28.51 43.04
C LEU A 9 31.06 -28.82 41.52
N PHE A 10 30.77 -30.06 41.12
CA PHE A 10 30.62 -30.41 39.69
C PHE A 10 29.35 -29.84 39.06
N LEU A 11 28.23 -29.71 39.80
CA LEU A 11 27.02 -29.02 39.32
C LEU A 11 27.25 -27.52 39.21
N LEU A 12 28.00 -26.89 40.08
CA LEU A 12 28.34 -25.48 40.01
C LEU A 12 29.36 -25.16 38.90
N LEU A 13 30.26 -26.08 38.56
CA LEU A 13 31.18 -25.95 37.43
C LEU A 13 30.50 -26.15 36.06
N SER A 14 29.39 -26.90 35.98
CA SER A 14 28.63 -27.07 34.76
C SER A 14 27.71 -25.87 34.41
N ILE A 15 27.50 -24.94 35.35
CA ILE A 15 26.75 -23.68 35.13
C ILE A 15 27.67 -22.55 34.66
N LEU A 16 28.99 -22.69 34.71
CA LEU A 16 29.99 -21.65 34.38
C LEU A 16 30.56 -21.80 32.99
N GLY A 17 29.81 -22.25 31.98
CA GLY A 17 30.48 -22.43 30.72
C GLY A 17 29.70 -22.55 29.45
N ILE A 18 28.47 -22.05 29.36
CA ILE A 18 27.85 -21.82 28.06
C ILE A 18 27.70 -20.31 27.88
N SER A 19 28.81 -19.64 27.60
CA SER A 19 28.75 -18.39 26.88
C SER A 19 28.18 -18.74 25.52
N GLN A 20 26.87 -18.56 25.37
CA GLN A 20 26.21 -18.75 24.08
C GLN A 20 26.89 -17.78 23.12
N GLU A 21 27.68 -18.31 22.19
CA GLU A 21 28.27 -17.50 21.13
C GLU A 21 27.13 -16.76 20.40
N SER A 22 27.22 -15.45 20.33
CA SER A 22 26.18 -14.60 19.74
C SER A 22 26.80 -13.52 18.86
N TYR A 23 26.00 -13.03 17.92
CA TYR A 23 26.39 -11.91 17.07
C TYR A 23 26.69 -10.66 17.90
N ASN A 24 27.79 -9.96 17.58
CA ASN A 24 28.17 -8.73 18.26
C ASN A 24 27.29 -7.54 17.79
N HIS A 25 26.18 -7.32 18.46
CA HIS A 25 25.26 -6.22 18.19
C HIS A 25 25.54 -4.92 18.98
N LYS A 26 26.72 -4.84 19.65
CA LYS A 26 27.06 -3.68 20.49
C LYS A 26 27.80 -2.57 19.74
N ASN A 27 28.51 -2.93 18.68
CA ASN A 27 29.34 -2.00 17.89
C ASN A 27 29.70 -2.59 16.52
N LEU A 28 30.50 -1.86 15.74
CA LEU A 28 30.96 -2.27 14.41
C LEU A 28 32.11 -3.30 14.40
N VAL A 29 32.68 -3.66 15.55
CA VAL A 29 33.74 -4.67 15.61
C VAL A 29 33.15 -6.00 15.17
N VAL A 30 33.78 -6.60 14.15
CA VAL A 30 33.37 -7.92 13.63
C VAL A 30 33.97 -9.00 14.52
N SER A 31 33.13 -9.78 15.19
CA SER A 31 33.52 -10.93 16.01
C SER A 31 33.74 -12.17 15.13
N GLU A 32 34.41 -13.17 15.68
CA GLU A 32 34.57 -14.45 14.99
C GLU A 32 33.20 -15.12 14.74
N TYR A 33 32.26 -15.02 15.67
CA TYR A 33 30.92 -15.53 15.52
C TYR A 33 30.12 -14.79 14.44
N ASP A 34 30.33 -13.47 14.29
CA ASP A 34 29.69 -12.71 13.19
C ASP A 34 30.03 -13.31 11.81
N LEU A 35 31.24 -13.88 11.66
CA LEU A 35 31.69 -14.53 10.42
C LEU A 35 31.26 -16.01 10.33
N LYS A 36 31.30 -16.76 11.44
CA LYS A 36 30.95 -18.19 11.47
C LYS A 36 29.44 -18.45 11.46
N GLY A 37 28.64 -17.53 11.97
CA GLY A 37 27.18 -17.68 12.04
C GLY A 37 26.58 -17.85 10.64
N THR A 38 25.71 -18.86 10.48
CA THR A 38 25.15 -19.26 9.18
C THR A 38 23.68 -18.90 9.00
N ARG A 39 22.99 -18.44 10.06
CA ARG A 39 21.57 -18.12 10.05
C ARG A 39 21.22 -17.05 11.08
N TYR A 40 20.06 -16.44 10.90
CA TYR A 40 19.41 -15.61 11.90
C TYR A 40 18.30 -16.44 12.57
N GLU A 41 18.41 -16.69 13.88
CA GLU A 41 17.53 -17.63 14.59
C GLU A 41 16.04 -17.18 14.60
N LYS A 42 15.77 -15.88 14.58
CA LYS A 42 14.41 -15.34 14.57
C LYS A 42 13.73 -15.40 13.21
N ASP A 43 14.52 -15.47 12.11
CA ASP A 43 14.03 -15.67 10.73
C ASP A 43 15.04 -16.52 9.96
N THR A 44 14.86 -17.84 9.98
CA THR A 44 15.73 -18.80 9.29
C THR A 44 15.64 -18.71 7.75
N THR A 45 14.69 -17.93 7.22
CA THR A 45 14.54 -17.68 5.78
C THR A 45 15.24 -16.40 5.32
N ALA A 46 15.86 -15.65 6.25
CA ALA A 46 16.55 -14.41 5.91
C ALA A 46 17.76 -14.68 5.01
N ASN A 47 17.93 -13.87 3.97
CA ASN A 47 19.07 -13.91 3.04
C ASN A 47 20.25 -13.06 3.54
N ALA A 48 19.95 -12.05 4.34
CA ALA A 48 20.89 -11.18 5.05
C ALA A 48 20.17 -10.57 6.27
N PHE A 49 20.92 -10.01 7.22
CA PHE A 49 20.33 -9.25 8.32
C PHE A 49 21.30 -8.23 8.91
N TYR A 50 20.77 -7.17 9.50
CA TYR A 50 21.58 -6.22 10.26
C TYR A 50 21.93 -6.83 11.63
N ILE A 51 23.22 -6.98 11.92
CA ILE A 51 23.70 -7.30 13.25
C ILE A 51 23.61 -6.06 14.15
N TYR A 52 23.98 -4.89 13.58
CA TYR A 52 24.03 -3.62 14.28
C TYR A 52 23.72 -2.48 13.30
N GLU A 53 22.89 -1.55 13.74
CA GLU A 53 22.62 -0.32 13.02
C GLU A 53 22.48 0.83 14.02
N LYS A 54 23.08 1.99 13.71
CA LYS A 54 22.97 3.19 14.55
C LYS A 54 22.96 4.46 13.72
N GLY A 55 22.03 5.35 14.06
CA GLY A 55 21.99 6.74 13.60
C GLY A 55 22.23 7.71 14.76
N PHE A 56 22.96 8.78 14.51
CA PHE A 56 23.11 9.88 15.46
C PHE A 56 22.95 11.21 14.74
N SER A 57 21.88 11.95 15.09
CA SER A 57 21.58 13.25 14.49
C SER A 57 21.74 14.37 15.52
N ARG A 58 22.46 15.44 15.13
CA ARG A 58 22.69 16.59 15.97
C ARG A 58 22.81 17.88 15.14
N ILE A 59 22.60 19.02 15.76
CA ILE A 59 22.92 20.30 15.15
C ILE A 59 24.42 20.59 15.35
N GLN A 60 25.09 21.01 14.27
CA GLN A 60 26.51 21.38 14.30
C GLN A 60 26.75 22.50 15.28
N ASN A 61 27.76 22.35 16.16
CA ASN A 61 28.17 23.41 17.06
C ASN A 61 29.00 24.48 16.31
N GLY A 62 28.52 25.70 16.28
CA GLY A 62 29.12 26.79 15.50
C GLY A 62 28.86 26.70 13.98
N GLY A 63 29.45 27.63 13.22
CA GLY A 63 29.29 27.68 11.76
C GLY A 63 27.85 27.98 11.31
N ASN A 64 27.35 27.17 10.40
CA ASN A 64 26.01 27.33 9.81
C ASN A 64 24.87 26.64 10.59
N TYR A 65 25.18 25.96 11.71
CA TYR A 65 24.21 25.15 12.47
C TYR A 65 23.50 24.12 11.62
N ASN A 66 24.24 23.45 10.71
CA ASN A 66 23.70 22.40 9.87
C ASN A 66 23.31 21.17 10.69
N LEU A 67 22.36 20.43 10.21
CA LEU A 67 22.00 19.12 10.75
C LEU A 67 23.06 18.10 10.28
N LEU A 68 23.74 17.46 11.23
CA LEU A 68 24.68 16.35 10.98
C LEU A 68 24.01 15.03 11.36
N THR A 69 24.04 14.06 10.49
CA THR A 69 23.57 12.69 10.76
C THR A 69 24.70 11.70 10.47
N ASP A 70 25.22 11.08 11.52
CA ASP A 70 26.14 9.96 11.43
C ASP A 70 25.36 8.67 11.32
N TYR A 71 25.75 7.80 10.39
CA TYR A 71 25.16 6.48 10.16
C TYR A 71 26.22 5.40 10.30
N SER A 72 25.86 4.28 10.92
CA SER A 72 26.74 3.11 11.09
C SER A 72 25.93 1.84 10.92
N ALA A 73 26.45 0.89 10.16
CA ALA A 73 25.82 -0.41 10.00
C ALA A 73 26.82 -1.57 9.91
N LYS A 74 26.41 -2.72 10.42
CA LYS A 74 27.05 -4.01 10.28
C LYS A 74 26.01 -5.03 9.82
N ILE A 75 26.21 -5.61 8.64
CA ILE A 75 25.25 -6.51 7.97
C ILE A 75 25.96 -7.86 7.70
N LYS A 76 25.27 -8.94 8.04
CA LYS A 76 25.63 -10.32 7.68
C LYS A 76 24.94 -10.68 6.38
N ILE A 77 25.69 -11.18 5.42
CA ILE A 77 25.20 -11.77 4.18
C ILE A 77 25.20 -13.29 4.34
N LEU A 78 24.02 -13.93 4.25
CA LEU A 78 23.89 -15.37 4.53
C LEU A 78 24.02 -16.23 3.27
N ASN A 79 23.48 -15.76 2.15
CA ASN A 79 23.46 -16.48 0.88
C ASN A 79 23.56 -15.50 -0.30
N LYS A 80 23.49 -16.03 -1.54
CA LYS A 80 23.60 -15.24 -2.77
C LYS A 80 22.44 -14.25 -2.98
N GLU A 81 21.25 -14.60 -2.53
CA GLU A 81 20.06 -13.75 -2.60
C GLU A 81 20.22 -12.49 -1.72
N GLY A 82 21.07 -12.58 -0.68
CA GLY A 82 21.43 -11.44 0.17
C GLY A 82 22.42 -10.45 -0.45
N PHE A 83 23.01 -10.75 -1.61
CA PHE A 83 24.02 -9.89 -2.26
C PHE A 83 23.48 -8.52 -2.67
N GLU A 84 22.17 -8.37 -2.84
CA GLU A 84 21.56 -7.06 -3.10
C GLU A 84 21.86 -6.02 -2.00
N LYS A 85 22.04 -6.48 -0.76
CA LYS A 85 22.39 -5.61 0.39
C LYS A 85 23.86 -5.18 0.41
N SER A 86 24.68 -5.69 -0.50
CA SER A 86 26.06 -5.21 -0.71
C SER A 86 26.12 -3.89 -1.48
N THR A 87 25.01 -3.42 -2.05
CA THR A 87 24.93 -2.12 -2.72
C THR A 87 24.12 -1.16 -1.87
N VAL A 88 24.76 -0.08 -1.44
CA VAL A 88 24.13 0.99 -0.65
C VAL A 88 23.81 2.17 -1.53
N THR A 89 22.60 2.70 -1.37
CA THR A 89 22.09 3.86 -2.13
C THR A 89 21.58 4.92 -1.16
N ILE A 90 22.10 6.16 -1.30
CA ILE A 90 21.78 7.29 -0.43
C ILE A 90 21.27 8.45 -1.28
N PHE A 91 20.07 8.96 -0.96
CA PHE A 91 19.50 10.14 -1.59
C PHE A 91 19.83 11.39 -0.80
N LEU A 92 20.47 12.35 -1.48
CA LEU A 92 20.83 13.66 -0.93
C LEU A 92 19.93 14.72 -1.54
N TYR A 93 19.24 15.47 -0.67
CA TYR A 93 18.33 16.52 -1.12
C TYR A 93 19.11 17.78 -1.53
N LYS A 94 18.62 18.47 -2.56
CA LYS A 94 19.11 19.77 -3.01
C LYS A 94 17.97 20.70 -3.40
N SER A 95 18.18 21.99 -3.20
CA SER A 95 17.26 23.04 -3.62
C SER A 95 18.06 24.27 -4.11
N LYS A 96 17.35 25.35 -4.47
CA LYS A 96 18.00 26.66 -4.76
C LYS A 96 18.80 27.22 -3.58
N ASN A 97 18.45 26.82 -2.35
CA ASN A 97 19.01 27.36 -1.11
C ASN A 97 20.16 26.50 -0.53
N GLY A 98 20.59 25.46 -1.20
CA GLY A 98 21.68 24.59 -0.74
C GLY A 98 21.55 23.14 -1.18
N LYS A 99 22.45 22.31 -0.72
CA LYS A 99 22.47 20.86 -0.98
C LYS A 99 22.97 20.09 0.25
N GLU A 100 22.49 18.87 0.43
CA GLU A 100 23.05 17.92 1.38
C GLU A 100 24.41 17.42 0.88
N LEU A 101 25.33 17.15 1.80
CA LEU A 101 26.67 16.68 1.52
C LEU A 101 26.88 15.31 2.17
N PHE A 102 27.45 14.40 1.39
CA PHE A 102 27.90 13.07 1.83
C PHE A 102 29.37 13.14 2.22
N ARG A 103 29.74 12.63 3.41
CA ARG A 103 31.08 12.75 3.96
C ARG A 103 31.51 11.50 4.71
N ASN A 104 32.84 11.33 4.84
CA ASN A 104 33.48 10.42 5.77
C ASN A 104 33.05 8.94 5.63
N LEU A 105 32.87 8.44 4.40
CA LEU A 105 32.60 7.03 4.18
C LEU A 105 33.80 6.18 4.57
N ILE A 106 33.57 5.22 5.46
CA ILE A 106 34.49 4.14 5.78
C ILE A 106 33.71 2.83 5.62
N ALA A 107 34.15 1.95 4.75
CA ALA A 107 33.43 0.72 4.42
C ALA A 107 34.36 -0.46 4.21
N TYR A 108 33.99 -1.62 4.76
CA TYR A 108 34.78 -2.85 4.67
C TYR A 108 33.91 -4.08 4.47
N THR A 109 34.44 -5.04 3.70
CA THR A 109 33.97 -6.43 3.65
C THR A 109 34.89 -7.31 4.48
N TYR A 110 34.34 -8.19 5.27
CA TYR A 110 35.05 -9.21 6.04
C TYR A 110 34.60 -10.60 5.60
N ASN A 111 35.58 -11.45 5.29
CA ASN A 111 35.39 -12.85 4.93
C ASN A 111 36.22 -13.74 5.84
N LEU A 112 35.77 -14.94 6.08
CA LEU A 112 36.53 -15.98 6.74
C LEU A 112 37.06 -16.95 5.66
N GLU A 113 38.39 -16.98 5.45
CA GLU A 113 39.05 -17.81 4.45
C GLU A 113 40.16 -18.61 5.13
N ASP A 114 40.11 -19.93 5.05
CA ASP A 114 41.07 -20.84 5.69
C ASP A 114 41.31 -20.53 7.17
N GLY A 115 40.27 -20.19 7.90
CA GLY A 115 40.31 -19.83 9.32
C GLY A 115 40.88 -18.43 9.61
N LYS A 116 41.22 -17.64 8.56
CA LYS A 116 41.70 -16.26 8.72
C LYS A 116 40.66 -15.24 8.31
N VAL A 117 40.62 -14.13 9.02
CA VAL A 117 39.75 -13.01 8.68
C VAL A 117 40.42 -12.15 7.60
N ILE A 118 39.83 -12.11 6.42
CA ILE A 118 40.26 -11.25 5.31
C ILE A 118 39.38 -10.01 5.32
N LYS A 119 40.02 -8.83 5.43
CA LYS A 119 39.37 -7.52 5.45
C LYS A 119 39.67 -6.78 4.15
N THR A 120 38.64 -6.46 3.37
CA THR A 120 38.76 -5.68 2.12
C THR A 120 38.12 -4.32 2.29
N LYS A 121 38.86 -3.26 2.00
CA LYS A 121 38.35 -1.88 2.05
C LYS A 121 37.64 -1.53 0.75
N LEU A 122 36.56 -0.75 0.83
CA LEU A 122 35.96 -0.10 -0.31
C LEU A 122 36.76 1.16 -0.63
N GLU A 123 37.23 1.29 -1.88
CA GLU A 123 38.06 2.40 -2.33
C GLU A 123 37.18 3.56 -2.86
N GLU A 124 37.75 4.77 -2.91
CA GLU A 124 36.99 6.00 -3.26
C GLU A 124 36.48 6.00 -4.72
N ASP A 125 37.19 5.35 -5.64
CA ASP A 125 36.80 5.20 -7.05
C ASP A 125 35.58 4.28 -7.25
N GLN A 126 35.15 3.55 -6.22
CA GLN A 126 33.96 2.70 -6.21
C GLN A 126 32.71 3.45 -5.71
N ILE A 127 32.82 4.74 -5.43
CA ILE A 127 31.73 5.59 -4.97
C ILE A 127 31.22 6.43 -6.15
N TYR A 128 30.00 6.18 -6.55
CA TYR A 128 29.35 6.90 -7.64
C TYR A 128 28.39 7.94 -7.12
N GLN A 129 28.42 9.14 -7.69
CA GLN A 129 27.49 10.20 -7.39
C GLN A 129 26.88 10.76 -8.67
N GLU A 130 25.56 10.69 -8.80
CA GLU A 130 24.84 11.14 -9.99
C GLU A 130 23.60 11.97 -9.66
N LYS A 131 23.18 12.80 -10.63
CA LYS A 131 21.92 13.51 -10.52
C LYS A 131 20.77 12.54 -10.76
N TYR A 132 19.94 12.29 -9.72
CA TYR A 132 18.76 11.44 -9.83
C TYR A 132 17.55 12.19 -10.44
N ASP A 133 17.22 13.37 -9.88
CA ASP A 133 16.16 14.25 -10.36
C ASP A 133 16.50 15.73 -10.11
N GLU A 134 15.50 16.63 -10.23
CA GLU A 134 15.68 18.06 -9.98
C GLU A 134 16.10 18.37 -8.53
N HIS A 135 15.62 17.58 -7.57
CA HIS A 135 15.78 17.79 -6.13
C HIS A 135 16.69 16.79 -5.43
N ASN A 136 17.12 15.74 -6.10
CA ASN A 136 17.91 14.68 -5.49
C ASN A 136 19.18 14.37 -6.26
N THR A 137 20.23 14.11 -5.50
CA THR A 137 21.47 13.50 -5.95
C THR A 137 21.57 12.11 -5.33
N LEU A 138 21.97 11.10 -6.11
CA LEU A 138 22.16 9.73 -5.68
C LEU A 138 23.64 9.50 -5.39
N VAL A 139 23.96 8.96 -4.22
CA VAL A 139 25.26 8.36 -3.91
C VAL A 139 25.09 6.87 -3.84
N LYS A 140 25.90 6.13 -4.58
CA LYS A 140 25.86 4.67 -4.68
C LYS A 140 27.24 4.07 -4.56
N PHE A 141 27.39 3.01 -3.76
CA PHE A 141 28.61 2.22 -3.67
C PHE A 141 28.29 0.74 -3.45
N THR A 142 29.16 -0.13 -3.95
CA THR A 142 28.99 -1.58 -3.87
C THR A 142 30.22 -2.18 -3.20
N PHE A 143 30.01 -2.99 -2.17
CA PHE A 143 31.10 -3.65 -1.42
C PHE A 143 31.83 -4.68 -2.29
N PRO A 144 33.18 -4.67 -2.30
CA PRO A 144 33.97 -5.65 -3.01
C PRO A 144 34.00 -7.01 -2.29
N ASN A 145 34.35 -8.08 -3.02
CA ASN A 145 34.63 -9.44 -2.50
C ASN A 145 33.50 -10.05 -1.67
N ILE A 146 32.23 -9.81 -2.03
CA ILE A 146 31.08 -10.38 -1.35
C ILE A 146 30.95 -11.87 -1.62
N LYS A 147 30.80 -12.66 -0.55
CA LYS A 147 30.56 -14.11 -0.55
C LYS A 147 29.42 -14.47 0.42
N PRO A 148 28.77 -15.62 0.27
CA PRO A 148 27.94 -16.14 1.35
C PRO A 148 28.76 -16.24 2.65
N GLY A 149 28.25 -15.71 3.75
CA GLY A 149 28.97 -15.61 5.01
C GLY A 149 29.74 -14.30 5.24
N SER A 150 29.86 -13.42 4.24
CA SER A 150 30.47 -12.09 4.42
C SER A 150 29.78 -11.26 5.48
N VAL A 151 30.56 -10.43 6.18
CA VAL A 151 30.06 -9.33 7.01
C VAL A 151 30.54 -8.02 6.41
N ILE A 152 29.63 -7.09 6.16
CA ILE A 152 29.95 -5.74 5.73
C ILE A 152 29.77 -4.76 6.87
N THR A 153 30.67 -3.78 6.98
CA THR A 153 30.54 -2.67 7.91
C THR A 153 30.76 -1.36 7.19
N TYR A 154 29.97 -0.34 7.54
CA TYR A 154 30.16 0.99 6.99
C TYR A 154 29.69 2.09 7.95
N THR A 155 30.31 3.24 7.81
CA THR A 155 29.92 4.49 8.44
C THR A 155 29.97 5.62 7.43
N TYR A 156 29.07 6.58 7.55
CA TYR A 156 29.11 7.83 6.79
C TYR A 156 28.44 8.95 7.58
N GLN A 157 28.61 10.17 7.11
CA GLN A 157 27.92 11.35 7.63
C GLN A 157 27.17 12.06 6.50
N VAL A 158 25.94 12.50 6.78
CA VAL A 158 25.20 13.46 5.95
C VAL A 158 25.16 14.80 6.67
N GLU A 159 25.63 15.84 6.00
CA GLU A 159 25.51 17.23 6.44
C GLU A 159 24.40 17.92 5.65
N SER A 160 23.38 18.43 6.33
CA SER A 160 22.18 19.01 5.74
C SER A 160 21.96 20.45 6.24
N PRO A 161 21.88 21.45 5.35
CA PRO A 161 21.47 22.80 5.72
C PRO A 161 19.95 22.91 5.94
N PHE A 162 19.21 21.82 5.70
CA PHE A 162 17.76 21.79 5.73
C PHE A 162 17.23 21.21 7.05
N ILE A 163 17.32 21.97 8.13
CA ILE A 163 16.82 21.58 9.46
C ILE A 163 15.32 21.21 9.49
N PHE A 164 14.55 21.70 8.50
CA PHE A 164 13.13 21.35 8.33
C PHE A 164 12.91 19.99 7.64
N ASN A 165 13.93 19.44 6.96
CA ASN A 165 13.91 18.15 6.30
C ASN A 165 14.64 17.09 7.13
N PHE A 166 14.24 16.97 8.38
CA PHE A 166 14.81 15.99 9.31
C PHE A 166 14.22 14.61 8.98
N LYS A 167 15.03 13.71 8.39
CA LYS A 167 14.54 12.44 7.83
C LYS A 167 14.03 11.45 8.88
N GLY A 168 14.38 11.64 10.16
CA GLY A 168 14.04 10.68 11.21
C GLY A 168 14.81 9.37 11.09
N TRP A 169 14.23 8.26 11.58
CA TRP A 169 14.90 6.94 11.58
C TRP A 169 13.94 5.82 11.28
N GLU A 170 14.32 4.94 10.35
CA GLU A 170 13.56 3.76 9.97
C GLU A 170 14.13 2.52 10.66
N PHE A 171 13.39 1.99 11.65
CA PHE A 171 13.80 0.78 12.37
C PHE A 171 13.62 -0.49 11.54
N GLN A 172 12.63 -0.59 10.66
CA GLN A 172 12.41 -1.74 9.80
C GLN A 172 13.15 -1.62 8.46
N ASP A 173 13.42 -2.77 7.85
CA ASP A 173 13.94 -2.93 6.49
C ASP A 173 13.24 -4.16 5.84
N GLU A 174 13.58 -4.48 4.60
CA GLU A 174 13.16 -5.72 3.92
C GLU A 174 13.86 -6.96 4.46
N ILE A 175 14.98 -6.77 5.17
CA ILE A 175 15.71 -7.81 5.93
C ILE A 175 15.57 -7.55 7.43
N PRO A 176 15.66 -8.59 8.29
CA PRO A 176 15.57 -8.41 9.72
C PRO A 176 16.76 -7.64 10.29
N LYS A 177 16.57 -7.05 11.50
CA LYS A 177 17.62 -6.36 12.23
C LYS A 177 17.67 -6.92 13.66
N LEU A 178 18.85 -7.36 14.09
CA LEU A 178 19.07 -7.79 15.48
C LEU A 178 19.05 -6.58 16.43
N TYR A 179 19.62 -5.45 15.99
CA TYR A 179 19.70 -4.22 16.77
C TYR A 179 19.67 -2.98 15.88
N SER A 180 18.81 -2.01 16.22
CA SER A 180 18.78 -0.69 15.59
C SER A 180 18.59 0.39 16.65
N GLU A 181 19.46 1.40 16.64
CA GLU A 181 19.51 2.50 17.62
C GLU A 181 19.46 3.83 16.88
N TYR A 182 18.68 4.75 17.40
CA TYR A 182 18.68 6.14 16.95
C TYR A 182 18.84 7.09 18.12
N VAL A 183 19.81 8.00 17.99
CA VAL A 183 20.11 9.02 18.99
C VAL A 183 19.97 10.43 18.37
N THR A 184 19.43 11.36 19.11
CA THR A 184 19.36 12.76 18.67
C THR A 184 19.76 13.72 19.80
N ASP A 185 20.61 14.71 19.47
CA ASP A 185 20.95 15.84 20.34
C ASP A 185 20.44 17.13 19.68
N LEU A 186 19.30 17.61 20.16
CA LEU A 186 18.59 18.73 19.55
C LEU A 186 18.49 19.91 20.53
N PRO A 187 19.06 21.10 20.19
CA PRO A 187 18.92 22.27 21.00
C PRO A 187 17.47 22.69 21.20
N GLY A 188 17.09 23.13 22.39
CA GLY A 188 15.73 23.55 22.74
C GLY A 188 15.15 24.69 21.89
N ASN A 189 16.02 25.37 21.12
CA ASN A 189 15.64 26.34 20.09
C ASN A 189 14.89 25.72 18.89
N TYR A 190 15.16 24.44 18.60
CA TYR A 190 14.55 23.70 17.52
C TYR A 190 13.44 22.81 18.09
N VAL A 191 12.22 23.29 18.01
CA VAL A 191 11.06 22.54 18.54
C VAL A 191 10.53 21.63 17.45
N TYR A 192 10.65 20.30 17.65
CA TYR A 192 10.13 19.30 16.74
C TYR A 192 8.89 18.61 17.30
N ASN A 193 7.94 18.31 16.44
CA ASN A 193 6.92 17.28 16.68
C ASN A 193 7.56 15.91 16.38
N ILE A 194 7.62 15.06 17.39
CA ILE A 194 8.19 13.71 17.27
C ILE A 194 7.03 12.70 17.21
N ARG A 195 7.06 11.81 16.24
CA ARG A 195 6.03 10.79 16.06
C ARG A 195 6.64 9.41 15.82
N LEU A 196 6.16 8.41 16.58
CA LEU A 196 6.40 7.01 16.31
C LEU A 196 5.34 6.50 15.33
N VAL A 197 5.76 5.84 14.27
CA VAL A 197 4.91 5.23 13.24
C VAL A 197 5.22 3.74 13.19
N GLY A 198 4.23 2.93 12.80
CA GLY A 198 4.32 1.48 12.74
C GLY A 198 3.77 0.79 13.98
N ASN A 199 3.78 -0.54 13.98
CA ASN A 199 3.19 -1.36 15.04
C ASN A 199 4.21 -1.93 16.02
N LEU A 200 5.51 -1.86 15.70
CA LEU A 200 6.55 -2.36 16.58
C LEU A 200 6.79 -1.37 17.74
N LYS A 201 7.08 -1.92 18.91
CA LYS A 201 7.37 -1.15 20.11
C LYS A 201 8.87 -0.93 20.24
N LEU A 202 9.25 0.23 20.75
CA LEU A 202 10.63 0.50 21.16
C LEU A 202 10.96 -0.28 22.44
N ASP A 203 12.14 -0.89 22.48
CA ASP A 203 12.71 -1.44 23.71
C ASP A 203 13.23 -0.34 24.64
N VAL A 204 13.75 0.74 24.05
CA VAL A 204 14.18 1.93 24.77
C VAL A 204 13.58 3.16 24.10
N ASN A 205 13.03 4.05 24.92
CA ASN A 205 12.52 5.37 24.53
C ASN A 205 12.80 6.32 25.69
N GLU A 206 14.01 6.85 25.70
CA GLU A 206 14.51 7.66 26.80
C GLU A 206 14.84 9.07 26.33
N SER A 207 14.66 10.06 27.21
CA SER A 207 15.01 11.45 26.97
C SER A 207 15.70 12.02 28.18
N SER A 208 16.82 12.72 27.96
CA SER A 208 17.58 13.43 28.98
C SER A 208 18.01 14.81 28.49
N LEU A 209 18.56 15.60 29.39
CA LEU A 209 19.03 16.95 29.08
C LEU A 209 20.57 16.99 29.05
N ILE A 210 21.16 17.50 27.96
CA ILE A 210 22.57 17.86 27.90
C ILE A 210 22.68 19.37 28.07
N ARG A 211 23.35 19.80 29.09
CA ARG A 211 23.59 21.24 29.32
C ARG A 211 24.66 21.78 28.37
N ASP A 212 24.49 23.02 27.94
CA ASP A 212 25.46 23.78 27.14
C ASP A 212 25.99 23.02 25.90
N CYS A 213 25.12 22.27 25.22
CA CYS A 213 25.50 21.42 24.09
C CYS A 213 25.83 22.19 22.80
N ILE A 214 25.40 23.44 22.71
CA ILE A 214 25.70 24.35 21.60
C ILE A 214 26.16 25.71 22.15
N GLU A 215 27.26 26.21 21.59
CA GLU A 215 27.75 27.57 21.81
C GLU A 215 27.20 28.50 20.73
N VAL A 216 26.85 29.71 21.15
CA VAL A 216 26.33 30.75 20.28
C VAL A 216 27.38 31.82 20.09
N SER A 217 27.57 32.30 18.87
CA SER A 217 28.63 33.24 18.44
C SER A 217 28.69 34.59 19.18
N ARG A 218 27.79 34.86 20.15
CA ARG A 218 27.78 36.07 20.98
C ARG A 218 27.84 35.80 22.50
N GLY A 219 28.37 34.61 22.88
CA GLY A 219 28.61 34.32 24.30
C GLY A 219 27.41 33.75 25.05
N GLY A 220 26.54 33.02 24.39
CA GLY A 220 25.48 32.22 25.00
C GLY A 220 25.64 30.76 24.70
N SER A 221 24.89 29.90 25.40
CA SER A 221 24.76 28.45 25.12
C SER A 221 23.31 28.04 25.09
N ALA A 222 23.04 26.88 24.53
CA ALA A 222 21.73 26.23 24.59
C ALA A 222 21.87 24.80 25.08
N ASN A 223 20.86 24.34 25.84
CA ASN A 223 20.74 22.95 26.25
C ASN A 223 20.09 22.13 25.15
N CYS A 224 20.52 20.84 25.00
CA CYS A 224 19.92 19.91 24.08
C CYS A 224 19.01 18.87 24.78
N SER A 225 17.94 18.51 24.11
CA SER A 225 17.24 17.26 24.38
C SER A 225 18.04 16.10 23.76
N HIS A 226 18.53 15.19 24.60
CA HIS A 226 19.14 13.93 24.18
C HIS A 226 18.06 12.84 24.19
N ASN A 227 17.72 12.32 23.00
CA ASN A 227 16.73 11.26 22.90
C ASN A 227 17.39 9.99 22.36
N GLN A 228 17.08 8.84 22.97
CA GLN A 228 17.55 7.52 22.54
C GLN A 228 16.38 6.60 22.31
N TYR A 229 16.37 5.98 21.13
CA TYR A 229 15.38 5.01 20.70
C TYR A 229 16.09 3.73 20.27
N ILE A 230 15.68 2.58 20.83
CA ILE A 230 16.26 1.27 20.47
C ILE A 230 15.13 0.29 20.18
N MET A 231 15.32 -0.49 19.12
CA MET A 231 14.56 -1.71 18.84
C MET A 231 15.52 -2.90 18.66
N ARG A 232 15.08 -4.06 19.10
CA ARG A 232 15.81 -5.34 18.97
C ARG A 232 14.95 -6.39 18.30
N ASP A 233 15.59 -7.40 17.71
CA ASP A 233 14.91 -8.52 17.05
C ASP A 233 13.79 -8.06 16.10
N ILE A 234 14.10 -7.09 15.24
CA ILE A 234 13.15 -6.42 14.36
C ILE A 234 12.86 -7.32 13.15
N PRO A 235 11.62 -7.77 12.95
CA PRO A 235 11.26 -8.60 11.81
C PRO A 235 11.35 -7.79 10.50
N PRO A 236 11.62 -8.46 9.35
CA PRO A 236 11.60 -7.81 8.06
C PRO A 236 10.20 -7.33 7.71
N PHE A 237 10.10 -6.21 7.00
CA PHE A 237 8.84 -5.73 6.45
C PHE A 237 8.58 -6.41 5.10
N LYS A 238 7.69 -7.38 5.07
CA LYS A 238 7.29 -8.10 3.84
C LYS A 238 5.98 -7.54 3.31
N GLU A 239 5.99 -7.05 2.07
CA GLU A 239 4.79 -6.54 1.40
C GLU A 239 3.91 -7.69 0.89
N GLU A 240 2.60 -7.52 1.01
CA GLU A 240 1.62 -8.49 0.55
C GLU A 240 0.38 -7.78 -0.02
N LYS A 241 -0.44 -8.50 -0.78
CA LYS A 241 -1.66 -7.95 -1.37
C LYS A 241 -2.59 -7.30 -0.33
N TYR A 242 -3.39 -6.36 -0.78
CA TYR A 242 -4.34 -5.61 0.04
C TYR A 242 -3.70 -4.77 1.16
N MET A 243 -2.47 -4.34 0.96
CA MET A 243 -1.81 -3.29 1.74
C MET A 243 -2.10 -1.92 1.09
N THR A 244 -2.11 -0.84 1.87
CA THR A 244 -2.01 0.54 1.39
C THR A 244 -0.53 0.91 1.21
N ALA A 245 -0.13 2.17 1.39
CA ALA A 245 1.28 2.54 1.27
C ALA A 245 2.13 1.92 2.40
N LYS A 246 3.30 1.36 2.07
CA LYS A 246 4.30 0.85 3.02
C LYS A 246 4.60 1.85 4.14
N LYS A 247 4.74 3.14 3.80
CA LYS A 247 5.02 4.21 4.78
C LYS A 247 3.96 4.37 5.89
N ASN A 248 2.75 3.80 5.73
CA ASN A 248 1.74 3.83 6.80
C ASN A 248 2.07 2.90 7.96
N TYR A 249 2.90 1.88 7.72
CA TYR A 249 3.10 0.74 8.62
C TYR A 249 4.54 0.51 9.02
N PHE A 250 5.46 1.03 8.23
CA PHE A 250 6.89 0.91 8.44
C PHE A 250 7.30 1.57 9.76
N SER A 251 7.93 0.81 10.67
CA SER A 251 8.25 1.30 12.00
C SER A 251 9.41 2.27 11.96
N ARG A 252 9.13 3.52 12.37
CA ARG A 252 10.08 4.63 12.32
C ARG A 252 9.76 5.74 13.32
N VAL A 253 10.74 6.57 13.59
CA VAL A 253 10.60 7.87 14.27
C VAL A 253 10.64 8.98 13.22
N GLU A 254 9.65 9.85 13.23
CA GLU A 254 9.58 11.04 12.36
C GLU A 254 9.75 12.31 13.17
N TYR A 255 10.45 13.26 12.58
CA TYR A 255 10.68 14.58 13.13
C TYR A 255 10.13 15.64 12.18
N GLU A 256 9.28 16.52 12.67
CA GLU A 256 8.75 17.65 11.94
C GLU A 256 9.05 18.95 12.70
N LEU A 257 9.78 19.86 12.06
CA LEU A 257 10.12 21.15 12.67
C LEU A 257 8.86 21.99 12.86
N LYS A 258 8.50 22.25 14.12
CA LYS A 258 7.36 23.08 14.52
C LYS A 258 7.72 24.55 14.62
N GLU A 259 8.81 24.86 15.32
CA GLU A 259 9.23 26.22 15.61
C GLU A 259 10.75 26.29 15.75
N LEU A 260 11.34 27.35 15.23
CA LEU A 260 12.72 27.75 15.47
C LEU A 260 12.72 29.06 16.25
N LYS A 261 13.21 29.03 17.49
CA LYS A 261 13.46 30.18 18.33
C LYS A 261 14.89 30.62 18.10
N ARG A 262 15.09 31.67 17.34
CA ARG A 262 16.44 32.15 17.02
C ARG A 262 17.08 32.82 18.23
N PHE A 263 18.41 32.82 18.27
CA PHE A 263 19.19 33.46 19.37
C PHE A 263 19.08 34.99 19.39
N ASP A 264 18.59 35.61 18.33
CA ASP A 264 18.27 37.03 18.25
C ASP A 264 16.90 37.40 18.88
N GLY A 265 16.21 36.42 19.48
CA GLY A 265 14.89 36.55 20.07
C GLY A 265 13.73 36.42 19.07
N THR A 266 14.02 36.30 17.79
CA THR A 266 12.96 36.10 16.78
C THR A 266 12.51 34.61 16.70
N ASN A 267 11.22 34.41 16.51
CA ASN A 267 10.64 33.06 16.37
C ASN A 267 10.13 32.85 14.96
N LYS A 268 10.50 31.73 14.35
CA LYS A 268 9.96 31.29 13.08
C LYS A 268 9.15 30.03 13.28
N LYS A 269 7.84 30.11 13.06
CA LYS A 269 6.92 28.96 13.07
C LYS A 269 6.90 28.30 11.69
N TYR A 270 7.05 26.98 11.66
CA TYR A 270 7.01 26.14 10.46
C TYR A 270 5.72 25.35 10.37
N THR A 271 5.22 24.84 11.52
CA THR A 271 3.93 24.14 11.56
C THR A 271 2.83 25.13 11.86
N GLU A 272 1.93 25.25 10.92
CA GLU A 272 0.76 26.10 11.01
C GLU A 272 -0.41 25.35 11.68
N THR A 273 -1.46 26.09 12.07
CA THR A 273 -2.74 25.48 12.42
C THR A 273 -3.56 25.17 11.17
N TRP A 274 -4.44 24.19 11.23
CA TRP A 274 -5.38 23.92 10.13
C TRP A 274 -6.19 25.16 9.71
N LYS A 275 -6.47 26.06 10.65
CA LYS A 275 -7.15 27.36 10.37
C LYS A 275 -6.28 28.29 9.53
N ASN A 276 -4.98 28.31 9.74
CA ASN A 276 -4.05 29.14 8.97
C ASN A 276 -3.84 28.53 7.57
N VAL A 277 -3.73 27.20 7.49
CA VAL A 277 -3.66 26.48 6.20
C VAL A 277 -4.91 26.73 5.36
N ASP A 278 -6.11 26.78 5.95
CA ASP A 278 -7.32 27.13 5.22
C ASP A 278 -7.26 28.55 4.63
N LYS A 279 -6.64 29.50 5.34
CA LYS A 279 -6.42 30.87 4.82
C LYS A 279 -5.40 30.88 3.66
N GLU A 280 -4.34 30.09 3.79
CA GLU A 280 -3.32 29.92 2.75
C GLU A 280 -3.94 29.30 1.51
N LEU A 281 -4.60 28.15 1.62
CA LEU A 281 -5.26 27.46 0.53
C LEU A 281 -6.34 28.30 -0.19
N LYS A 282 -7.05 29.17 0.55
CA LYS A 282 -8.04 30.11 -0.01
C LYS A 282 -7.41 31.11 -0.99
N ASN A 283 -6.14 31.48 -0.77
CA ASN A 283 -5.40 32.47 -1.56
C ASN A 283 -4.37 31.83 -2.49
N GLU A 284 -4.13 30.53 -2.33
CA GLU A 284 -3.16 29.77 -3.11
C GLU A 284 -3.57 29.75 -4.61
N LYS A 285 -2.60 29.97 -5.51
CA LYS A 285 -2.82 30.14 -6.96
C LYS A 285 -3.39 28.89 -7.63
N ALA A 286 -2.97 27.71 -7.16
CA ALA A 286 -3.36 26.42 -7.74
C ALA A 286 -4.73 25.92 -7.24
N ILE A 287 -5.21 26.36 -6.07
CA ILE A 287 -6.49 25.92 -5.50
C ILE A 287 -7.47 27.08 -5.37
N GLY A 288 -7.31 27.93 -4.36
CA GLY A 288 -8.30 28.96 -4.01
C GLY A 288 -8.56 29.98 -5.11
N VAL A 289 -7.51 30.37 -5.86
CA VAL A 289 -7.65 31.28 -7.01
C VAL A 289 -8.39 30.57 -8.17
N GLN A 290 -8.10 29.28 -8.43
CA GLN A 290 -8.79 28.56 -9.50
C GLN A 290 -10.27 28.29 -9.16
N LEU A 291 -10.59 27.98 -7.90
CA LEU A 291 -11.96 27.78 -7.41
C LEU A 291 -12.85 29.04 -7.55
N LYS A 292 -12.26 30.25 -7.57
CA LYS A 292 -12.98 31.51 -7.78
C LYS A 292 -13.33 31.78 -9.25
N LYS A 293 -12.75 31.08 -10.23
CA LYS A 293 -12.95 31.29 -11.66
C LYS A 293 -14.24 30.64 -12.18
N ILE A 294 -15.35 30.78 -11.46
CA ILE A 294 -16.64 30.16 -11.79
C ILE A 294 -17.16 30.64 -13.17
N ASN A 295 -17.01 31.93 -13.48
CA ASN A 295 -17.47 32.50 -14.74
C ASN A 295 -16.79 31.90 -15.98
N ALA A 296 -15.60 31.29 -15.83
CA ALA A 296 -14.93 30.63 -16.95
C ALA A 296 -15.71 29.41 -17.49
N THR A 297 -16.65 28.88 -16.71
CA THR A 297 -17.42 27.66 -17.05
C THR A 297 -18.78 27.97 -17.74
N LYS A 298 -19.17 29.23 -17.95
CA LYS A 298 -20.52 29.61 -18.43
C LYS A 298 -20.92 28.95 -19.76
N ASN A 299 -19.96 28.78 -20.66
CA ASN A 299 -20.25 28.31 -22.03
C ASN A 299 -19.80 26.85 -22.26
N ILE A 300 -19.53 26.10 -21.21
CA ILE A 300 -19.06 24.69 -21.33
C ILE A 300 -20.23 23.75 -21.64
N LEU A 301 -21.34 23.90 -20.92
CA LEU A 301 -22.49 23.03 -21.10
C LEU A 301 -23.40 23.45 -22.27
N PRO A 302 -23.96 22.50 -22.99
CA PRO A 302 -25.03 22.82 -23.97
C PRO A 302 -26.29 23.26 -23.26
N ASP A 303 -27.08 24.10 -23.95
CA ASP A 303 -28.35 24.64 -23.46
C ASP A 303 -29.33 23.57 -22.94
N THR A 304 -29.34 22.42 -23.61
CA THR A 304 -30.17 21.26 -23.22
C THR A 304 -29.91 20.77 -21.82
N ILE A 305 -28.69 20.91 -21.33
CA ILE A 305 -28.33 20.55 -19.93
C ILE A 305 -28.52 21.76 -19.00
N GLN A 306 -28.12 22.98 -19.46
CA GLN A 306 -28.20 24.19 -18.63
C GLN A 306 -29.62 24.47 -18.18
N LYS A 307 -30.61 24.36 -19.07
CA LYS A 307 -32.03 24.68 -18.83
C LYS A 307 -32.77 23.65 -17.96
N LYS A 308 -32.16 22.47 -17.64
CA LYS A 308 -32.79 21.48 -16.80
C LYS A 308 -32.92 21.97 -15.35
N GLN A 309 -33.95 21.47 -14.67
CA GLN A 309 -34.16 21.71 -13.24
C GLN A 309 -32.98 21.09 -12.41
N ILE A 310 -32.56 21.81 -11.38
CA ILE A 310 -31.55 21.35 -10.45
C ILE A 310 -32.04 20.07 -9.76
N GLY A 311 -31.23 19.02 -9.80
CA GLY A 311 -31.53 17.73 -9.20
C GLY A 311 -30.54 16.65 -9.66
N LEU A 312 -30.75 15.41 -9.21
CA LEU A 312 -29.83 14.29 -9.45
C LEU A 312 -29.62 14.01 -10.95
N ASN A 313 -30.68 14.09 -11.77
CA ASN A 313 -30.59 13.82 -13.21
C ASN A 313 -29.69 14.85 -13.90
N LYS A 314 -29.91 16.16 -13.65
CA LYS A 314 -29.03 17.21 -14.18
C LYS A 314 -27.58 17.03 -13.74
N ALA A 315 -27.39 16.67 -12.46
CA ALA A 315 -26.03 16.44 -11.93
C ALA A 315 -25.32 15.28 -12.65
N LYS A 316 -26.01 14.17 -12.89
CA LYS A 316 -25.46 13.03 -13.64
C LYS A 316 -25.11 13.37 -15.09
N GLU A 317 -25.96 14.14 -15.75
CA GLU A 317 -25.72 14.58 -17.12
C GLU A 317 -24.52 15.54 -17.22
N ILE A 318 -24.38 16.49 -16.28
CA ILE A 318 -23.21 17.37 -16.19
C ILE A 318 -21.94 16.53 -16.01
N TYR A 319 -21.97 15.56 -15.08
CA TYR A 319 -20.82 14.68 -14.83
C TYR A 319 -20.41 13.89 -16.06
N ARG A 320 -21.39 13.26 -16.72
CA ARG A 320 -21.13 12.46 -17.94
C ARG A 320 -20.60 13.33 -19.06
N TYR A 321 -21.26 14.45 -19.35
CA TYR A 321 -20.80 15.39 -20.35
C TYR A 321 -19.35 15.83 -20.08
N PHE A 322 -19.04 16.15 -18.83
CA PHE A 322 -17.69 16.56 -18.45
C PHE A 322 -16.66 15.45 -18.68
N THR A 323 -16.91 14.25 -18.18
CA THR A 323 -15.97 13.13 -18.32
C THR A 323 -15.81 12.63 -19.77
N ASP A 324 -16.80 12.89 -20.64
CA ASP A 324 -16.69 12.59 -22.07
C ASP A 324 -15.83 13.62 -22.83
N GLN A 325 -15.84 14.90 -22.39
CA GLN A 325 -15.11 15.99 -23.04
C GLN A 325 -13.66 16.15 -22.55
N TYR A 326 -13.41 15.90 -21.26
CA TYR A 326 -12.12 16.19 -20.63
C TYR A 326 -11.35 14.92 -20.30
N THR A 327 -10.02 14.96 -20.48
CA THR A 327 -9.13 13.81 -20.28
C THR A 327 -8.04 14.12 -19.26
N TRP A 328 -7.77 13.17 -18.38
CA TRP A 328 -6.70 13.25 -17.40
C TRP A 328 -5.34 12.92 -18.03
N ASN A 329 -4.34 13.80 -17.79
CA ASN A 329 -2.96 13.63 -18.26
C ASN A 329 -2.09 12.69 -17.40
N GLN A 330 -2.67 11.99 -16.41
CA GLN A 330 -2.03 11.12 -15.44
C GLN A 330 -1.19 11.85 -14.36
N GLU A 331 -1.20 13.18 -14.29
CA GLU A 331 -0.44 13.94 -13.30
C GLU A 331 -1.22 14.18 -12.01
N TYR A 332 -0.54 13.93 -10.86
CA TYR A 332 -1.05 14.10 -9.48
C TYR A 332 -0.70 15.49 -8.92
N ARG A 333 -0.76 16.55 -9.70
CA ARG A 333 -0.44 17.92 -9.26
C ARG A 333 -1.68 18.57 -8.64
N ILE A 334 -1.56 19.10 -7.40
CA ILE A 334 -2.65 19.85 -6.74
C ILE A 334 -2.23 21.21 -6.20
N PHE A 335 -0.90 21.48 -6.00
CA PHE A 335 -0.41 22.74 -5.44
C PHE A 335 0.48 23.54 -6.40
N ARG A 336 0.70 23.08 -7.61
CA ARG A 336 1.52 23.78 -8.62
C ARG A 336 1.03 23.49 -10.01
N ASP A 337 1.29 24.42 -10.93
CA ASP A 337 0.99 24.29 -12.37
C ASP A 337 -0.48 23.93 -12.64
N VAL A 338 -1.41 24.60 -11.94
CA VAL A 338 -2.86 24.39 -12.09
C VAL A 338 -3.49 25.58 -12.78
N SER A 339 -4.12 25.36 -13.95
CA SER A 339 -4.79 26.39 -14.74
C SER A 339 -6.04 25.85 -15.43
N ILE A 340 -7.22 26.06 -14.84
CA ILE A 340 -8.48 25.64 -15.48
C ILE A 340 -8.73 26.32 -16.84
N LYS A 341 -8.14 27.48 -17.09
CA LYS A 341 -8.25 28.15 -18.40
C LYS A 341 -7.55 27.32 -19.49
N ASN A 342 -6.36 26.80 -19.20
CA ASN A 342 -5.63 25.96 -20.14
C ASN A 342 -6.39 24.65 -20.37
N THR A 343 -6.94 24.05 -19.31
CA THR A 343 -7.74 22.82 -19.38
C THR A 343 -8.99 22.99 -20.25
N ILE A 344 -9.69 24.14 -20.14
CA ILE A 344 -10.83 24.45 -21.00
C ILE A 344 -10.41 24.51 -22.48
N SER A 345 -9.23 25.05 -22.78
CA SER A 345 -8.75 25.21 -24.17
C SER A 345 -8.21 23.90 -24.76
N SER A 346 -7.60 23.04 -23.95
CA SER A 346 -6.92 21.79 -24.39
C SER A 346 -7.77 20.54 -24.24
N ASN A 347 -8.83 20.58 -23.42
CA ASN A 347 -9.60 19.43 -22.95
C ASN A 347 -8.78 18.39 -22.19
N VAL A 348 -7.56 18.76 -21.75
CA VAL A 348 -6.65 17.89 -20.99
C VAL A 348 -6.21 18.62 -19.72
N GLY A 349 -6.17 17.93 -18.60
CA GLY A 349 -5.74 18.52 -17.34
C GLY A 349 -5.22 17.50 -16.33
N ASN A 350 -4.54 18.01 -15.30
CA ASN A 350 -4.13 17.22 -14.13
C ASN A 350 -5.31 17.00 -13.16
N VAL A 351 -5.06 16.27 -12.07
CA VAL A 351 -6.11 15.95 -11.08
C VAL A 351 -6.82 17.20 -10.55
N ALA A 352 -6.08 18.26 -10.18
CA ALA A 352 -6.68 19.48 -9.62
C ALA A 352 -7.44 20.26 -10.68
N GLU A 353 -6.88 20.40 -11.86
CA GLU A 353 -7.50 21.14 -12.95
C GLU A 353 -8.87 20.58 -13.32
N LEU A 354 -8.96 19.26 -13.54
CA LEU A 354 -10.21 18.59 -13.88
C LEU A 354 -11.25 18.71 -12.77
N ASN A 355 -10.86 18.42 -11.52
CA ASN A 355 -11.81 18.44 -10.42
C ASN A 355 -12.23 19.85 -9.97
N ILE A 356 -11.34 20.85 -10.06
CA ILE A 356 -11.70 22.25 -9.86
C ILE A 356 -12.61 22.76 -10.99
N LEU A 357 -12.36 22.37 -12.22
CA LEU A 357 -13.21 22.73 -13.34
C LEU A 357 -14.62 22.12 -13.19
N LEU A 358 -14.71 20.84 -12.80
CA LEU A 358 -15.98 20.19 -12.47
C LEU A 358 -16.69 20.87 -11.30
N HIS A 359 -15.96 21.22 -10.21
CA HIS A 359 -16.49 22.00 -9.09
C HIS A 359 -17.09 23.33 -9.56
N ASN A 360 -16.35 24.10 -10.35
CA ASN A 360 -16.79 25.40 -10.83
C ASN A 360 -18.01 25.29 -11.75
N LEU A 361 -18.07 24.23 -12.56
CA LEU A 361 -19.21 23.95 -13.43
C LEU A 361 -20.49 23.68 -12.62
N TYR A 362 -20.43 22.83 -11.58
CA TYR A 362 -21.55 22.61 -10.67
C TYR A 362 -21.94 23.88 -9.92
N LYS A 363 -20.95 24.65 -9.47
CA LYS A 363 -21.19 25.90 -8.74
C LYS A 363 -21.91 26.93 -9.63
N GLN A 364 -21.48 27.04 -10.88
CA GLN A 364 -22.12 27.92 -11.86
C GLN A 364 -23.57 27.52 -12.15
N GLN A 365 -23.88 26.22 -12.11
CA GLN A 365 -25.24 25.68 -12.28
C GLN A 365 -26.09 25.71 -11.00
N GLY A 366 -25.61 26.35 -9.90
CA GLY A 366 -26.36 26.56 -8.67
C GLY A 366 -26.33 25.39 -7.67
N PHE A 367 -25.52 24.37 -7.89
CA PHE A 367 -25.40 23.25 -6.94
C PHE A 367 -24.58 23.62 -5.71
N SER A 368 -24.89 22.96 -4.58
CA SER A 368 -24.06 22.98 -3.37
C SER A 368 -22.88 22.03 -3.56
N VAL A 369 -21.68 22.60 -3.76
CA VAL A 369 -20.48 21.85 -4.11
C VAL A 369 -19.27 22.38 -3.35
N ARG A 370 -18.38 21.46 -2.90
CA ARG A 370 -17.14 21.77 -2.18
C ARG A 370 -16.00 20.89 -2.67
N PRO A 371 -14.76 21.39 -2.72
CA PRO A 371 -13.59 20.57 -3.03
C PRO A 371 -13.14 19.80 -1.78
N VAL A 372 -12.55 18.62 -2.02
CA VAL A 372 -11.95 17.77 -0.98
C VAL A 372 -10.55 17.40 -1.39
N ILE A 373 -9.56 17.74 -0.58
CA ILE A 373 -8.19 17.25 -0.78
C ILE A 373 -7.98 15.95 -0.02
N LEU A 374 -7.26 15.02 -0.60
CA LEU A 374 -6.96 13.72 0.00
C LEU A 374 -5.59 13.18 -0.40
N SER A 375 -5.15 12.17 0.32
CA SER A 375 -3.98 11.37 -0.03
C SER A 375 -4.42 10.07 -0.68
N THR A 376 -3.80 9.68 -1.78
CA THR A 376 -4.12 8.41 -2.43
C THR A 376 -3.56 7.20 -1.66
N ARG A 377 -4.10 6.00 -1.90
CA ARG A 377 -3.66 4.75 -1.24
C ARG A 377 -2.15 4.53 -1.31
N LYS A 378 -1.51 4.81 -2.44
CA LYS A 378 -0.05 4.68 -2.62
C LYS A 378 0.75 5.82 -1.98
N ASN A 379 0.12 6.97 -1.73
CA ASN A 379 0.77 8.12 -1.10
C ASN A 379 0.75 8.06 0.44
N GLY A 380 0.01 7.13 1.05
CA GLY A 380 -0.11 6.96 2.50
C GLY A 380 -1.20 7.82 3.13
N TYR A 381 -1.29 7.83 4.47
CA TYR A 381 -2.29 8.60 5.19
C TYR A 381 -1.82 10.02 5.42
N ALA A 382 -2.68 11.01 5.16
CA ALA A 382 -2.43 12.38 5.58
C ALA A 382 -2.59 12.49 7.12
N THR A 383 -1.66 13.18 7.78
CA THR A 383 -1.75 13.40 9.23
C THR A 383 -2.89 14.38 9.56
N LYS A 384 -3.64 14.07 10.64
CA LYS A 384 -4.70 14.96 11.16
C LYS A 384 -4.22 15.84 12.31
N ILE A 385 -3.12 15.47 12.95
CA ILE A 385 -2.64 16.09 14.19
C ILE A 385 -2.14 17.51 13.91
N HIS A 386 -1.37 17.67 12.83
CA HIS A 386 -0.85 18.95 12.38
C HIS A 386 -0.89 19.02 10.84
N PRO A 387 -0.90 20.21 10.25
CA PRO A 387 -0.97 20.35 8.81
C PRO A 387 0.34 19.96 8.12
N VAL A 388 0.30 18.97 7.25
CA VAL A 388 1.35 18.61 6.30
C VAL A 388 0.76 18.61 4.91
N LEU A 389 0.92 19.72 4.17
CA LEU A 389 0.32 19.85 2.84
C LEU A 389 0.88 18.84 1.84
N THR A 390 2.14 18.43 2.00
CA THR A 390 2.78 17.42 1.13
C THR A 390 2.20 16.02 1.28
N ASP A 391 1.41 15.76 2.33
CA ASP A 391 0.67 14.51 2.46
C ASP A 391 -0.47 14.40 1.45
N PHE A 392 -0.95 15.53 0.89
CA PHE A 392 -2.04 15.52 -0.07
C PHE A 392 -1.51 15.54 -1.49
N ASN A 393 -2.00 14.62 -2.31
CA ASN A 393 -1.64 14.52 -3.72
C ASN A 393 -2.86 14.41 -4.65
N TYR A 394 -4.08 14.60 -4.11
CA TYR A 394 -5.31 14.43 -4.88
C TYR A 394 -6.39 15.42 -4.45
N LEU A 395 -7.24 15.79 -5.39
CA LEU A 395 -8.41 16.64 -5.17
C LEU A 395 -9.62 15.99 -5.82
N ILE A 396 -10.74 15.92 -5.12
CA ILE A 396 -12.04 15.45 -5.60
C ILE A 396 -13.13 16.49 -5.28
N VAL A 397 -14.36 16.21 -5.69
CA VAL A 397 -15.51 17.08 -5.49
C VAL A 397 -16.56 16.40 -4.61
N GLN A 398 -17.04 17.11 -3.57
CA GLN A 398 -18.27 16.73 -2.87
C GLN A 398 -19.44 17.56 -3.39
N LEU A 399 -20.47 16.88 -3.87
CA LEU A 399 -21.72 17.47 -4.33
C LEU A 399 -22.86 17.10 -3.36
N THR A 400 -23.70 18.08 -2.98
CA THR A 400 -24.87 17.84 -2.14
C THR A 400 -26.14 18.13 -2.95
N ILE A 401 -27.05 17.16 -2.99
CA ILE A 401 -28.36 17.23 -3.66
C ILE A 401 -29.39 16.61 -2.70
N ASP A 402 -30.44 17.35 -2.38
CA ASP A 402 -31.52 16.90 -1.49
C ASP A 402 -30.97 16.21 -0.23
N GLU A 403 -30.07 16.91 0.48
CA GLU A 403 -29.36 16.45 1.70
C GLU A 403 -28.43 15.24 1.51
N LYS A 404 -28.42 14.60 0.34
CA LYS A 404 -27.52 13.49 0.03
C LYS A 404 -26.21 14.00 -0.54
N THR A 405 -25.10 13.46 -0.03
CA THR A 405 -23.75 13.79 -0.51
C THR A 405 -23.22 12.73 -1.45
N TYR A 406 -22.60 13.21 -2.56
CA TYR A 406 -21.93 12.41 -3.56
C TYR A 406 -20.47 12.87 -3.67
N LEU A 407 -19.53 11.94 -3.67
CA LEU A 407 -18.12 12.21 -3.96
C LEU A 407 -17.87 11.89 -5.42
N LEU A 408 -17.30 12.83 -6.16
CA LEU A 408 -17.10 12.76 -7.60
C LEU A 408 -15.62 12.96 -7.93
N ASP A 409 -15.15 12.28 -8.95
CA ASP A 409 -13.82 12.42 -9.52
C ASP A 409 -13.91 12.52 -11.04
N ALA A 410 -13.30 13.53 -11.60
CA ALA A 410 -13.37 13.84 -13.04
C ALA A 410 -12.30 13.11 -13.89
N THR A 411 -11.44 12.31 -13.30
CA THR A 411 -10.29 11.70 -13.98
C THR A 411 -10.58 10.33 -14.61
N GLU A 412 -11.76 9.73 -14.34
CA GLU A 412 -12.09 8.37 -14.77
C GLU A 412 -13.46 8.29 -15.44
N LYS A 413 -13.48 7.97 -16.74
CA LYS A 413 -14.72 7.82 -17.54
C LYS A 413 -15.52 6.56 -17.21
N THR A 414 -14.88 5.55 -16.61
CA THR A 414 -15.45 4.22 -16.34
C THR A 414 -16.13 4.09 -14.99
N LEU A 415 -16.26 5.21 -14.24
CA LEU A 415 -16.90 5.26 -12.94
C LEU A 415 -18.35 5.70 -13.03
N ALA A 416 -19.22 5.06 -12.26
CA ALA A 416 -20.58 5.53 -12.04
C ALA A 416 -20.59 6.82 -11.21
N PHE A 417 -21.65 7.62 -11.34
CA PHE A 417 -21.84 8.83 -10.56
C PHE A 417 -21.83 8.53 -9.03
N GLY A 418 -20.97 9.23 -8.30
CA GLY A 418 -20.79 9.01 -6.85
C GLY A 418 -19.84 7.88 -6.47
N GLN A 419 -19.17 7.26 -7.44
CA GLN A 419 -18.10 6.29 -7.22
C GLN A 419 -16.75 6.95 -7.44
N LEU A 420 -15.80 6.76 -6.52
CA LEU A 420 -14.45 7.28 -6.64
C LEU A 420 -13.49 6.23 -7.24
N PRO A 421 -12.39 6.64 -7.88
CA PRO A 421 -11.32 5.71 -8.26
C PRO A 421 -10.79 4.93 -7.05
N PHE A 422 -10.40 3.68 -7.25
CA PHE A 422 -9.85 2.83 -6.18
C PHE A 422 -8.66 3.49 -5.46
N ARG A 423 -7.83 4.25 -6.19
CA ARG A 423 -6.70 5.01 -5.62
C ARG A 423 -7.12 6.04 -4.56
N CYS A 424 -8.36 6.53 -4.58
CA CYS A 424 -8.88 7.52 -3.63
C CYS A 424 -9.44 6.89 -2.34
N LEU A 425 -9.67 5.56 -2.31
CA LEU A 425 -10.23 4.85 -1.14
C LEU A 425 -9.18 4.72 -0.02
N ASN A 426 -8.88 5.84 0.66
CA ASN A 426 -7.81 5.94 1.65
C ASN A 426 -8.29 6.56 2.95
N LYS A 427 -9.38 6.02 3.49
CA LYS A 427 -10.04 6.34 4.78
C LYS A 427 -10.68 7.71 4.85
N TYR A 428 -9.99 8.81 4.54
CA TYR A 428 -10.50 10.18 4.74
C TYR A 428 -9.86 11.20 3.80
N GLY A 429 -10.54 12.34 3.68
CA GLY A 429 -10.05 13.55 3.02
C GLY A 429 -10.44 14.79 3.82
N ARG A 430 -9.85 15.95 3.52
CA ARG A 430 -10.18 17.23 4.10
C ARG A 430 -11.06 18.02 3.14
N LEU A 431 -12.33 18.21 3.54
CA LEU A 431 -13.27 19.06 2.82
C LEU A 431 -12.91 20.52 3.07
N LEU A 432 -12.75 21.29 2.00
CA LEU A 432 -12.41 22.71 2.07
C LEU A 432 -13.68 23.56 2.10
N ASP A 433 -13.95 24.19 3.23
CA ASP A 433 -14.98 25.21 3.42
C ASP A 433 -14.35 26.49 3.98
N PHE A 434 -13.92 27.35 3.10
CA PHE A 434 -13.23 28.60 3.45
C PHE A 434 -14.14 29.65 4.11
N LYS A 435 -15.45 29.42 4.20
CA LYS A 435 -16.40 30.30 4.88
C LYS A 435 -16.67 29.86 6.30
N ASN A 436 -16.96 28.57 6.50
CA ASN A 436 -17.44 28.02 7.78
C ASN A 436 -16.35 27.22 8.51
N GLY A 437 -15.18 26.99 7.87
CA GLY A 437 -14.08 26.18 8.38
C GLY A 437 -14.06 24.78 7.72
N SER A 438 -12.87 24.36 7.29
CA SER A 438 -12.66 23.05 6.66
C SER A 438 -12.61 21.93 7.70
N PHE A 439 -13.05 20.72 7.34
CA PHE A 439 -13.12 19.58 8.25
C PHE A 439 -12.83 18.26 7.54
N TRP A 440 -12.58 17.20 8.31
CA TRP A 440 -12.30 15.87 7.80
C TRP A 440 -13.57 15.09 7.52
N ILE A 441 -13.63 14.44 6.35
CA ILE A 441 -14.71 13.54 5.96
C ILE A 441 -14.19 12.14 5.70
N GLY A 442 -15.04 11.13 5.94
CA GLY A 442 -14.75 9.75 5.58
C GLY A 442 -14.84 9.53 4.08
N ILE A 443 -13.93 8.72 3.55
CA ILE A 443 -13.94 8.27 2.14
C ILE A 443 -14.08 6.75 2.15
N ALA A 444 -15.30 6.28 1.90
CA ALA A 444 -15.61 4.88 1.76
C ALA A 444 -16.74 4.69 0.74
N PRO A 445 -16.74 3.63 -0.06
CA PRO A 445 -17.84 3.29 -0.95
C PRO A 445 -19.12 3.02 -0.17
N LYS A 446 -20.23 3.64 -0.57
CA LYS A 446 -21.55 3.43 0.06
C LYS A 446 -22.17 2.08 -0.33
N LYS A 447 -21.89 1.61 -1.55
CA LYS A 447 -22.41 0.36 -2.10
C LYS A 447 -21.36 -0.74 -2.05
N ARG A 448 -21.82 -1.97 -1.85
CA ARG A 448 -21.01 -3.18 -2.00
C ARG A 448 -20.74 -3.44 -3.48
N SER A 449 -19.55 -3.92 -3.82
CA SER A 449 -19.28 -4.48 -5.13
C SER A 449 -19.81 -5.91 -5.22
N VAL A 450 -20.20 -6.31 -6.41
CA VAL A 450 -20.77 -7.65 -6.65
C VAL A 450 -20.11 -8.31 -7.85
N HIS A 451 -19.92 -9.61 -7.75
CA HIS A 451 -19.38 -10.47 -8.79
C HIS A 451 -20.21 -11.74 -8.84
N ASN A 452 -21.19 -11.80 -9.75
CA ASN A 452 -22.14 -12.88 -9.82
C ASN A 452 -21.93 -13.70 -11.09
N TYR A 453 -21.76 -15.00 -10.92
CA TYR A 453 -21.73 -15.98 -12.00
C TYR A 453 -23.00 -16.83 -11.97
N ARG A 454 -23.56 -17.06 -13.12
CA ARG A 454 -24.68 -17.99 -13.30
C ARG A 454 -24.37 -18.85 -14.49
N GLU A 455 -24.31 -20.16 -14.29
CA GLU A 455 -23.98 -21.15 -15.30
C GLU A 455 -25.07 -22.18 -15.40
N LYS A 456 -25.35 -22.64 -16.64
CA LYS A 456 -26.19 -23.74 -16.92
C LYS A 456 -25.37 -24.75 -17.70
N LEU A 457 -25.29 -25.97 -17.22
CA LEU A 457 -24.59 -27.11 -17.83
C LEU A 457 -25.57 -28.22 -18.11
N ILE A 458 -25.61 -28.69 -19.34
CA ILE A 458 -26.44 -29.82 -19.76
C ILE A 458 -25.53 -30.90 -20.32
N LEU A 459 -25.49 -32.06 -19.67
CA LEU A 459 -24.78 -33.23 -20.19
C LEU A 459 -25.56 -33.81 -21.37
N THR A 460 -24.87 -34.11 -22.48
CA THR A 460 -25.44 -34.78 -23.66
C THR A 460 -25.01 -36.24 -23.70
N ASP A 461 -25.72 -37.06 -24.49
CA ASP A 461 -25.36 -38.46 -24.72
C ASP A 461 -24.00 -38.65 -25.42
N GLU A 462 -23.49 -37.57 -26.06
CA GLU A 462 -22.21 -37.52 -26.77
C GLU A 462 -21.03 -37.23 -25.84
N LEU A 463 -21.23 -37.29 -24.51
CA LEU A 463 -20.23 -36.95 -23.48
C LEU A 463 -19.71 -35.48 -23.60
N LEU A 464 -20.62 -34.57 -23.92
CA LEU A 464 -20.36 -33.14 -23.93
C LEU A 464 -21.27 -32.43 -22.93
N PHE A 465 -20.73 -31.44 -22.21
CA PHE A 465 -21.55 -30.47 -21.52
C PHE A 465 -21.81 -29.28 -22.48
N LYS A 466 -23.08 -28.98 -22.78
CA LYS A 466 -23.51 -27.72 -23.38
C LYS A 466 -23.65 -26.70 -22.24
N GLY A 467 -22.93 -25.59 -22.31
CA GLY A 467 -22.85 -24.60 -21.25
C GLY A 467 -23.30 -23.21 -21.71
N GLU A 468 -24.03 -22.53 -20.85
CA GLU A 468 -24.34 -21.09 -20.97
C GLU A 468 -23.90 -20.41 -19.66
N SER A 469 -23.06 -19.39 -19.76
CA SER A 469 -22.59 -18.65 -18.60
C SER A 469 -22.90 -17.17 -18.73
N LYS A 470 -23.39 -16.59 -17.64
CA LYS A 470 -23.63 -15.15 -17.50
C LYS A 470 -22.87 -14.62 -16.29
N TYR A 471 -21.93 -13.73 -16.54
CA TYR A 471 -21.09 -13.09 -15.54
C TYR A 471 -21.51 -11.62 -15.38
N LEU A 472 -21.97 -11.23 -14.19
CA LEU A 472 -22.40 -9.90 -13.86
C LEU A 472 -21.43 -9.26 -12.88
N TYR A 473 -20.89 -8.10 -13.24
CA TYR A 473 -19.95 -7.32 -12.46
C TYR A 473 -20.60 -5.99 -12.07
N GLY A 474 -20.66 -5.69 -10.76
CA GLY A 474 -21.17 -4.42 -10.24
C GLY A 474 -20.13 -3.68 -9.40
N GLY A 475 -20.27 -2.37 -9.27
CA GLY A 475 -19.37 -1.54 -8.49
C GLY A 475 -17.93 -1.54 -9.02
N TYR A 476 -16.95 -1.85 -8.15
CA TYR A 476 -15.54 -1.87 -8.55
C TYR A 476 -15.17 -2.98 -9.52
N HIS A 477 -15.88 -4.12 -9.50
CA HIS A 477 -15.66 -5.17 -10.50
C HIS A 477 -16.02 -4.68 -11.90
N ALA A 478 -17.15 -3.99 -12.07
CA ALA A 478 -17.52 -3.37 -13.36
C ALA A 478 -16.50 -2.31 -13.80
N TYR A 479 -16.05 -1.48 -12.86
CA TYR A 479 -15.01 -0.47 -13.13
C TYR A 479 -13.73 -1.11 -13.65
N PHE A 480 -13.21 -2.16 -13.00
CA PHE A 480 -11.99 -2.84 -13.44
C PHE A 480 -12.16 -3.55 -14.78
N LYS A 481 -13.33 -4.17 -15.04
CA LYS A 481 -13.64 -4.80 -16.35
C LYS A 481 -13.63 -3.75 -17.47
N ARG A 482 -14.31 -2.62 -17.30
CA ARG A 482 -14.30 -1.52 -18.28
C ARG A 482 -12.89 -0.96 -18.51
N LYS A 483 -12.09 -0.80 -17.46
CA LYS A 483 -10.68 -0.40 -17.60
C LYS A 483 -9.83 -1.41 -18.36
N ALA A 484 -10.05 -2.70 -18.15
CA ALA A 484 -9.35 -3.75 -18.86
C ALA A 484 -9.75 -3.76 -20.35
N LEU A 485 -11.02 -3.59 -20.64
CA LEU A 485 -11.53 -3.49 -22.00
C LEU A 485 -10.96 -2.27 -22.77
N GLN A 486 -10.78 -1.12 -22.09
CA GLN A 486 -10.17 0.07 -22.71
C GLN A 486 -8.69 -0.10 -23.09
N LYS A 487 -7.99 -1.05 -22.44
CA LYS A 487 -6.56 -1.32 -22.68
C LYS A 487 -6.28 -2.36 -23.76
N LYS A 488 -7.30 -3.11 -24.17
CA LYS A 488 -7.18 -4.21 -25.13
C LYS A 488 -8.21 -4.00 -26.25
N SER A 489 -7.98 -4.59 -27.42
CA SER A 489 -9.07 -4.73 -28.39
C SER A 489 -10.19 -5.60 -27.79
N LYS A 490 -11.43 -5.38 -28.23
CA LYS A 490 -12.58 -6.18 -27.74
C LYS A 490 -12.39 -7.67 -28.02
N GLU A 491 -11.85 -8.01 -29.18
CA GLU A 491 -11.50 -9.37 -29.55
C GLU A 491 -10.48 -9.99 -28.58
N ASN A 492 -9.36 -9.31 -28.32
CA ASN A 492 -8.35 -9.78 -27.37
C ASN A 492 -8.86 -9.84 -25.91
N PHE A 493 -9.83 -9.00 -25.55
CA PHE A 493 -10.48 -9.05 -24.26
C PHE A 493 -11.35 -10.31 -24.13
N LEU A 494 -12.16 -10.59 -25.16
CA LEU A 494 -13.05 -11.74 -25.23
C LEU A 494 -12.26 -13.07 -25.24
N ASN A 495 -11.22 -13.18 -26.07
CA ASN A 495 -10.37 -14.35 -26.17
C ASN A 495 -9.66 -14.75 -24.84
N ASN A 496 -9.55 -13.83 -23.88
CA ASN A 496 -8.96 -14.10 -22.57
C ASN A 496 -9.97 -14.51 -21.49
N ILE A 497 -11.26 -14.68 -21.83
CA ILE A 497 -12.27 -14.96 -20.81
C ILE A 497 -12.22 -16.41 -20.32
N LEU A 498 -11.88 -17.37 -21.18
CA LEU A 498 -11.89 -18.82 -20.89
C LEU A 498 -10.65 -19.60 -21.38
N ASN A 499 -9.54 -18.94 -21.66
CA ASN A 499 -8.36 -19.57 -22.28
C ASN A 499 -7.58 -20.55 -21.37
N GLU A 500 -8.11 -20.96 -20.22
CA GLU A 500 -7.40 -21.82 -19.26
C GLU A 500 -7.88 -23.28 -19.23
N ASP A 501 -8.92 -23.66 -19.99
CA ASP A 501 -9.44 -25.02 -20.04
C ASP A 501 -9.39 -25.55 -21.50
N GLU A 502 -8.43 -26.44 -21.79
CA GLU A 502 -8.24 -27.05 -23.13
C GLU A 502 -9.44 -27.88 -23.61
N ASN A 503 -10.29 -28.34 -22.69
CA ASN A 503 -11.49 -29.14 -23.00
C ASN A 503 -12.72 -28.25 -23.30
N LEU A 504 -12.58 -26.93 -23.29
CA LEU A 504 -13.68 -26.01 -23.48
C LEU A 504 -13.60 -25.31 -24.83
N THR A 505 -14.68 -25.37 -25.63
CA THR A 505 -14.81 -24.67 -26.90
C THR A 505 -15.89 -23.59 -26.81
N ILE A 506 -15.52 -22.33 -27.06
CA ILE A 506 -16.46 -21.19 -27.09
C ILE A 506 -17.25 -21.25 -28.39
N LEU A 507 -18.56 -21.16 -28.29
CA LEU A 507 -19.50 -21.10 -29.43
C LEU A 507 -19.91 -19.65 -29.72
N GLU A 508 -20.23 -18.92 -28.66
CA GLU A 508 -20.65 -17.52 -28.77
C GLU A 508 -20.24 -16.74 -27.53
N GLN A 509 -20.04 -15.43 -27.69
CA GLN A 509 -19.70 -14.55 -26.59
C GLN A 509 -20.18 -13.13 -26.83
N SER A 510 -20.67 -12.47 -25.80
CA SER A 510 -21.15 -11.11 -25.87
C SER A 510 -20.83 -10.28 -24.61
N ILE A 511 -20.80 -8.97 -24.77
CA ILE A 511 -20.65 -7.99 -23.68
C ILE A 511 -21.84 -7.03 -23.72
N GLN A 512 -22.46 -6.79 -22.56
CA GLN A 512 -23.53 -5.80 -22.42
C GLN A 512 -23.10 -4.69 -21.44
N ASN A 513 -23.67 -3.50 -21.63
CA ASN A 513 -23.41 -2.30 -20.81
C ASN A 513 -21.94 -1.88 -20.79
N GLU A 514 -21.23 -2.07 -21.88
CA GLU A 514 -19.83 -1.74 -22.06
C GLU A 514 -19.55 -0.25 -21.72
N SER A 515 -20.38 0.65 -22.24
CA SER A 515 -20.27 2.11 -22.04
C SER A 515 -21.23 2.68 -21.00
N ASP A 516 -22.27 1.94 -20.59
CA ASP A 516 -23.23 2.39 -19.57
C ASP A 516 -22.70 2.11 -18.16
N VAL A 517 -21.96 3.08 -17.61
CA VAL A 517 -21.29 2.95 -16.30
C VAL A 517 -22.26 2.87 -15.11
N GLU A 518 -23.53 3.25 -15.29
CA GLU A 518 -24.56 3.18 -14.23
C GLU A 518 -25.14 1.77 -14.09
N LYS A 519 -24.93 0.90 -15.08
CA LYS A 519 -25.38 -0.51 -15.09
C LYS A 519 -24.25 -1.46 -14.82
N PRO A 520 -24.56 -2.70 -14.36
CA PRO A 520 -23.57 -3.77 -14.28
C PRO A 520 -22.93 -4.04 -15.65
N PHE A 521 -21.64 -4.38 -15.65
CA PHE A 521 -20.97 -4.93 -16.82
C PHE A 521 -21.31 -6.42 -16.89
N ILE A 522 -21.75 -6.92 -18.07
CA ILE A 522 -22.20 -8.30 -18.25
C ILE A 522 -21.40 -8.94 -19.36
N GLU A 523 -20.88 -10.15 -19.11
CA GLU A 523 -20.32 -11.06 -20.11
C GLU A 523 -21.25 -12.26 -20.23
N GLU A 524 -21.60 -12.68 -21.44
CA GLU A 524 -22.37 -13.91 -21.70
C GLU A 524 -21.57 -14.77 -22.66
N ILE A 525 -21.54 -16.10 -22.39
CA ILE A 525 -20.74 -17.07 -23.13
C ILE A 525 -21.55 -18.36 -23.30
N GLY A 526 -21.67 -18.81 -24.54
CA GLY A 526 -22.10 -20.14 -24.90
C GLY A 526 -20.89 -21.02 -25.22
N PHE A 527 -20.83 -22.23 -24.71
CA PHE A 527 -19.69 -23.12 -24.90
C PHE A 527 -20.08 -24.60 -24.87
N THR A 528 -19.17 -25.44 -25.35
CA THR A 528 -19.17 -26.86 -25.08
C THR A 528 -17.93 -27.25 -24.31
N LYS A 529 -18.05 -28.25 -23.42
CA LYS A 529 -16.94 -28.80 -22.64
C LYS A 529 -16.97 -30.31 -22.70
N ILE A 530 -15.84 -30.94 -22.99
CA ILE A 530 -15.73 -32.42 -23.05
C ILE A 530 -15.96 -32.96 -21.64
N ALA A 531 -16.83 -33.94 -21.51
CA ALA A 531 -17.07 -34.69 -20.29
C ALA A 531 -16.04 -35.84 -20.19
N GLU A 532 -14.97 -35.60 -19.42
CA GLU A 532 -13.99 -36.68 -19.18
C GLU A 532 -14.61 -37.80 -18.35
N SER A 533 -14.53 -39.02 -18.86
CA SER A 533 -15.07 -40.19 -18.20
C SER A 533 -14.03 -41.31 -18.06
N ILE A 534 -14.04 -42.00 -16.92
CA ILE A 534 -13.25 -43.18 -16.63
C ILE A 534 -14.25 -44.28 -16.13
N ASP A 535 -14.24 -45.44 -16.73
CA ASP A 535 -15.11 -46.55 -16.33
C ASP A 535 -16.61 -46.18 -16.23
N ASN A 536 -17.13 -45.42 -17.19
CA ASN A 536 -18.50 -44.89 -17.23
C ASN A 536 -18.83 -43.85 -16.10
N ILE A 537 -17.84 -43.35 -15.42
CA ILE A 537 -17.99 -42.30 -14.40
C ILE A 537 -17.38 -41.00 -14.92
N ILE A 538 -18.16 -39.90 -14.88
CA ILE A 538 -17.73 -38.55 -15.22
C ILE A 538 -17.36 -37.82 -13.92
N TYR A 539 -16.18 -37.21 -13.93
CA TYR A 539 -15.68 -36.38 -12.83
C TYR A 539 -15.76 -34.91 -13.22
N LEU A 540 -16.85 -34.25 -12.87
CA LEU A 540 -17.09 -32.85 -13.23
C LEU A 540 -16.58 -31.90 -12.16
N LYS A 541 -15.66 -30.99 -12.53
CA LYS A 541 -15.40 -29.75 -11.80
C LYS A 541 -16.45 -28.70 -12.23
N PRO A 542 -17.40 -28.32 -11.36
CA PRO A 542 -18.59 -27.59 -11.78
C PRO A 542 -18.34 -26.11 -12.04
N PHE A 543 -17.22 -25.55 -11.55
CA PHE A 543 -16.91 -24.14 -11.71
C PHE A 543 -16.03 -23.93 -12.93
N THR A 544 -16.58 -23.40 -14.03
CA THR A 544 -15.82 -23.07 -15.23
C THR A 544 -14.93 -21.86 -15.02
N LYS A 545 -15.23 -21.06 -14.00
CA LYS A 545 -14.47 -19.88 -13.60
C LYS A 545 -14.44 -19.74 -12.07
N THR A 546 -13.27 -19.45 -11.52
CA THR A 546 -13.07 -19.26 -10.09
C THR A 546 -12.95 -17.76 -9.75
N PHE A 547 -13.30 -17.37 -8.54
CA PHE A 547 -13.06 -16.01 -8.04
C PHE A 547 -11.60 -15.82 -7.60
N PHE A 548 -11.01 -16.88 -7.03
CA PHE A 548 -9.64 -16.86 -6.50
C PHE A 548 -8.88 -18.13 -6.92
N THR A 549 -7.94 -17.97 -7.84
CA THR A 549 -7.08 -19.08 -8.29
C THR A 549 -6.06 -19.52 -7.24
N LYS A 550 -5.68 -18.61 -6.33
CA LYS A 550 -4.74 -18.87 -5.23
C LYS A 550 -5.00 -17.94 -4.05
N ASN A 551 -4.58 -18.40 -2.88
CA ASN A 551 -4.63 -17.58 -1.67
C ASN A 551 -3.71 -16.34 -1.82
N PRO A 552 -4.22 -15.11 -1.62
CA PRO A 552 -3.40 -13.90 -1.66
C PRO A 552 -2.53 -13.70 -0.40
N PHE A 553 -2.71 -14.52 0.65
CA PHE A 553 -2.07 -14.40 1.96
C PHE A 553 -1.10 -15.55 2.19
N ASN A 554 0.21 -15.25 2.14
CA ASN A 554 1.27 -16.26 2.24
C ASN A 554 2.24 -16.02 3.39
N LEU A 555 2.22 -14.84 4.04
CA LEU A 555 3.10 -14.52 5.16
C LEU A 555 2.78 -15.41 6.37
N ASN A 556 3.79 -15.75 7.18
CA ASN A 556 3.58 -16.40 8.46
C ASN A 556 2.99 -15.44 9.48
N GLU A 557 3.43 -14.17 9.42
CA GLU A 557 2.93 -13.09 10.26
C GLU A 557 2.80 -11.82 9.42
N ARG A 558 1.71 -11.08 9.62
CA ARG A 558 1.46 -9.80 8.97
C ARG A 558 1.24 -8.71 10.01
N THR A 559 2.12 -7.71 10.03
CA THR A 559 2.13 -6.63 11.04
C THR A 559 1.27 -5.43 10.65
N TYR A 560 0.51 -5.50 9.56
CA TYR A 560 -0.34 -4.41 9.06
C TYR A 560 -1.69 -4.95 8.57
N PRO A 561 -2.75 -4.12 8.59
CA PRO A 561 -4.11 -4.56 8.28
C PRO A 561 -4.27 -4.98 6.80
N VAL A 562 -5.31 -5.77 6.54
CA VAL A 562 -5.81 -6.06 5.20
C VAL A 562 -6.85 -5.00 4.84
N ASP A 563 -6.62 -4.26 3.74
CA ASP A 563 -7.51 -3.19 3.28
C ASP A 563 -7.96 -3.46 1.84
N PHE A 564 -9.13 -4.06 1.68
CA PHE A 564 -9.76 -4.32 0.38
C PHE A 564 -10.24 -3.04 -0.31
N GLY A 565 -10.41 -1.93 0.44
CA GLY A 565 -10.92 -0.66 -0.06
C GLY A 565 -12.43 -0.59 -0.19
N TYR A 566 -13.13 -1.70 -0.40
CA TYR A 566 -14.58 -1.79 -0.51
C TYR A 566 -15.11 -3.11 0.03
N LYS A 567 -16.41 -3.14 0.39
CA LYS A 567 -17.12 -4.36 0.75
C LYS A 567 -17.44 -5.16 -0.50
N ASP A 568 -17.39 -6.48 -0.41
CA ASP A 568 -17.52 -7.35 -1.57
C ASP A 568 -18.50 -8.49 -1.38
N TYR A 569 -19.06 -8.97 -2.51
CA TYR A 569 -19.95 -10.11 -2.58
C TYR A 569 -19.71 -10.87 -3.87
N TYR A 570 -19.51 -12.17 -3.73
CA TYR A 570 -19.34 -13.11 -4.84
C TYR A 570 -20.44 -14.17 -4.76
N SER A 571 -21.01 -14.54 -5.89
CA SER A 571 -22.00 -15.60 -6.01
C SER A 571 -21.77 -16.38 -7.28
N HIS A 572 -21.69 -17.69 -7.18
CA HIS A 572 -21.63 -18.60 -8.31
C HIS A 572 -22.77 -19.63 -8.18
N ILE A 573 -23.71 -19.59 -9.11
CA ILE A 573 -24.83 -20.52 -9.17
C ILE A 573 -24.67 -21.36 -10.42
N VAL A 574 -24.55 -22.69 -10.24
CA VAL A 574 -24.48 -23.67 -11.33
C VAL A 574 -25.74 -24.49 -11.33
N PHE A 575 -26.41 -24.57 -12.48
CA PHE A 575 -27.51 -25.47 -12.76
C PHE A 575 -26.97 -26.59 -13.65
N LEU A 576 -27.02 -27.82 -13.15
CA LEU A 576 -26.52 -29.00 -13.85
C LEU A 576 -27.69 -29.96 -14.11
N ASP A 577 -27.95 -30.22 -15.38
CA ASP A 577 -28.96 -31.16 -15.85
C ASP A 577 -28.25 -32.35 -16.51
N ILE A 578 -28.63 -33.59 -16.14
CA ILE A 578 -28.10 -34.84 -16.73
C ILE A 578 -29.24 -35.64 -17.41
N PRO A 579 -28.94 -36.42 -18.45
CA PRO A 579 -29.94 -37.26 -19.12
C PRO A 579 -30.48 -38.40 -18.22
N GLU A 580 -31.61 -38.98 -18.58
CA GLU A 580 -32.30 -40.05 -17.82
C GLU A 580 -31.44 -41.31 -17.60
N ASN A 581 -30.54 -41.59 -18.55
CA ASN A 581 -29.61 -42.73 -18.51
C ASN A 581 -28.34 -42.48 -17.68
N TYR A 582 -28.30 -41.38 -16.89
CA TYR A 582 -27.20 -41.05 -15.95
C TYR A 582 -27.77 -40.80 -14.56
N ASP A 583 -26.96 -41.05 -13.52
CA ASP A 583 -27.27 -40.75 -12.13
C ASP A 583 -26.11 -40.01 -11.46
N PHE A 584 -26.40 -39.14 -10.49
CA PHE A 584 -25.41 -38.59 -9.60
C PHE A 584 -24.91 -39.67 -8.64
N LEU A 585 -23.62 -40.02 -8.72
CA LEU A 585 -23.00 -41.04 -7.87
C LEU A 585 -22.55 -40.45 -6.53
N ASP A 586 -21.91 -39.27 -6.57
CA ASP A 586 -21.51 -38.55 -5.39
C ASP A 586 -21.70 -37.05 -5.56
N ILE A 587 -22.28 -36.43 -4.55
CA ILE A 587 -22.48 -34.97 -4.43
C ILE A 587 -21.88 -34.53 -3.09
N PRO A 588 -20.92 -33.56 -3.07
CA PRO A 588 -20.32 -33.10 -1.85
C PRO A 588 -21.32 -32.52 -0.84
N LYS A 589 -20.99 -32.58 0.45
CA LYS A 589 -21.84 -32.03 1.51
C LYS A 589 -21.81 -30.50 1.53
N ASN A 590 -22.93 -29.93 1.95
CA ASN A 590 -23.04 -28.47 2.21
C ASN A 590 -22.00 -28.01 3.25
N ARG A 591 -21.33 -26.89 2.98
CA ARG A 591 -20.34 -26.29 3.91
C ARG A 591 -20.65 -24.81 4.13
N SER A 592 -20.44 -24.34 5.35
CA SER A 592 -20.61 -22.91 5.72
C SER A 592 -19.53 -22.51 6.73
N TYR A 593 -18.86 -21.42 6.45
CA TYR A 593 -17.80 -20.85 7.30
C TYR A 593 -18.06 -19.37 7.53
N LYS A 594 -17.64 -18.87 8.69
CA LYS A 594 -17.76 -17.46 9.06
C LYS A 594 -16.47 -16.96 9.67
N LEU A 595 -16.07 -15.74 9.28
CA LEU A 595 -15.02 -15.02 9.99
C LEU A 595 -15.51 -14.57 11.37
N PRO A 596 -14.63 -14.41 12.38
CA PRO A 596 -14.96 -13.83 13.67
C PRO A 596 -15.77 -12.54 13.51
N GLY A 597 -16.69 -12.25 14.43
CA GLY A 597 -17.54 -11.05 14.35
C GLY A 597 -18.51 -10.99 13.14
N ASN A 598 -18.70 -12.10 12.40
CA ASN A 598 -19.54 -12.17 11.21
C ASN A 598 -19.17 -11.17 10.09
N VAL A 599 -17.91 -10.74 10.05
CA VAL A 599 -17.40 -9.79 9.03
C VAL A 599 -17.10 -10.43 7.68
N GLY A 600 -17.20 -11.75 7.57
CA GLY A 600 -17.13 -12.53 6.33
C GLY A 600 -17.90 -13.83 6.44
N LYS A 601 -18.43 -14.33 5.31
CA LYS A 601 -19.16 -15.58 5.23
C LYS A 601 -18.88 -16.29 3.91
N LEU A 602 -18.69 -17.60 3.96
CA LEU A 602 -18.52 -18.52 2.84
C LEU A 602 -19.56 -19.62 2.96
N ASN A 603 -20.31 -19.89 1.89
CA ASN A 603 -21.21 -21.04 1.82
C ASN A 603 -21.03 -21.73 0.48
N ILE A 604 -21.18 -23.06 0.51
CA ILE A 604 -21.49 -23.88 -0.66
C ILE A 604 -22.63 -24.81 -0.31
N ILE A 605 -23.68 -24.79 -1.12
CA ILE A 605 -24.94 -25.55 -0.93
C ILE A 605 -25.26 -26.29 -2.18
N PHE A 606 -25.48 -27.59 -2.05
CA PHE A 606 -25.89 -28.48 -3.11
C PHE A 606 -27.37 -28.86 -2.90
N GLN A 607 -28.20 -28.64 -3.92
CA GLN A 607 -29.61 -28.97 -3.93
C GLN A 607 -29.87 -29.94 -5.10
N HIS A 608 -30.07 -31.21 -4.77
CA HIS A 608 -30.29 -32.27 -5.74
C HIS A 608 -31.78 -32.65 -5.82
N HIS A 609 -32.30 -32.76 -7.05
CA HIS A 609 -33.65 -33.20 -7.30
C HIS A 609 -33.74 -33.98 -8.64
N GLY A 610 -33.88 -35.32 -8.57
CA GLY A 610 -33.86 -36.18 -9.74
C GLY A 610 -32.59 -36.03 -10.57
N LYS A 611 -32.72 -35.68 -11.83
CA LYS A 611 -31.59 -35.47 -12.77
C LYS A 611 -31.04 -34.05 -12.76
N LYS A 612 -31.41 -33.22 -11.76
CA LYS A 612 -31.01 -31.84 -11.66
C LYS A 612 -30.26 -31.58 -10.36
N LEU A 613 -29.15 -30.88 -10.47
CA LEU A 613 -28.35 -30.40 -9.34
C LEU A 613 -28.17 -28.89 -9.45
N THR A 614 -28.50 -28.16 -8.37
CA THR A 614 -28.18 -26.74 -8.24
C THR A 614 -27.07 -26.58 -7.20
N ILE A 615 -25.98 -25.90 -7.58
CA ILE A 615 -24.87 -25.58 -6.71
C ILE A 615 -24.88 -24.05 -6.46
N ASN A 616 -24.93 -23.64 -5.20
CA ASN A 616 -24.92 -22.23 -4.83
C ASN A 616 -23.70 -21.96 -3.94
N HIS A 617 -22.68 -21.30 -4.52
CA HIS A 617 -21.46 -20.89 -3.84
C HIS A 617 -21.46 -19.38 -3.62
N THR A 618 -21.33 -18.93 -2.37
CA THR A 618 -21.36 -17.49 -2.02
C THR A 618 -20.24 -17.12 -1.07
N ILE A 619 -19.60 -15.97 -1.33
CA ILE A 619 -18.58 -15.38 -0.48
C ILE A 619 -18.97 -13.93 -0.17
N THR A 620 -18.91 -13.54 1.08
CA THR A 620 -19.26 -12.18 1.52
C THR A 620 -18.14 -11.62 2.37
N PHE A 621 -17.65 -10.42 2.01
CA PHE A 621 -16.81 -9.57 2.84
C PHE A 621 -17.63 -8.36 3.29
N SER A 622 -18.06 -8.37 4.56
CA SER A 622 -18.92 -7.32 5.14
C SER A 622 -18.14 -6.10 5.60
N SER A 623 -16.82 -6.21 5.69
CA SER A 623 -15.89 -5.11 5.95
C SER A 623 -14.97 -4.88 4.75
N SER A 624 -14.53 -3.65 4.53
CA SER A 624 -13.46 -3.31 3.58
C SER A 624 -12.08 -3.26 4.23
N TYR A 625 -12.02 -3.35 5.57
CA TYR A 625 -10.81 -3.21 6.36
C TYR A 625 -10.84 -4.24 7.50
N TYR A 626 -9.75 -5.00 7.64
CA TYR A 626 -9.54 -6.01 8.65
C TYR A 626 -8.23 -5.72 9.40
N PRO A 627 -8.29 -5.47 10.72
CA PRO A 627 -7.09 -5.33 11.55
C PRO A 627 -6.22 -6.58 11.53
N THR A 628 -4.99 -6.48 12.02
CA THR A 628 -3.98 -7.54 11.99
C THR A 628 -4.43 -8.85 12.64
N GLU A 629 -5.26 -8.77 13.68
CA GLU A 629 -5.81 -9.91 14.41
C GLU A 629 -6.70 -10.84 13.55
N TYR A 630 -7.16 -10.35 12.42
CA TYR A 630 -7.93 -11.14 11.47
C TYR A 630 -7.07 -11.90 10.45
N TYR A 631 -5.76 -11.67 10.42
CA TYR A 631 -4.92 -12.15 9.32
C TYR A 631 -4.96 -13.67 9.18
N ASP A 632 -4.74 -14.42 10.26
CA ASP A 632 -4.75 -15.89 10.22
C ASP A 632 -6.13 -16.44 9.82
N SER A 633 -7.20 -15.86 10.37
CA SER A 633 -8.57 -16.23 10.00
C SER A 633 -8.88 -15.94 8.53
N LEU A 634 -8.38 -14.82 7.98
CA LEU A 634 -8.51 -14.49 6.55
C LEU A 634 -7.71 -15.46 5.69
N LYS A 635 -6.49 -15.80 6.09
CA LYS A 635 -5.63 -16.74 5.37
C LYS A 635 -6.29 -18.12 5.28
N GLU A 636 -6.84 -18.63 6.38
CA GLU A 636 -7.60 -19.89 6.40
C GLU A 636 -8.87 -19.77 5.55
N PHE A 637 -9.62 -18.68 5.67
CA PHE A 637 -10.84 -18.44 4.89
C PHE A 637 -10.56 -18.46 3.39
N PHE A 638 -9.46 -17.86 2.92
CA PHE A 638 -9.06 -17.91 1.51
C PHE A 638 -8.58 -19.30 1.07
N ASN A 639 -7.92 -20.06 1.95
CA ASN A 639 -7.59 -21.46 1.67
C ASN A 639 -8.85 -22.27 1.41
N LEU A 640 -9.89 -22.09 2.23
CA LEU A 640 -11.18 -22.76 2.06
C LEU A 640 -11.90 -22.36 0.77
N ILE A 641 -11.83 -21.07 0.39
CA ILE A 641 -12.39 -20.60 -0.90
C ILE A 641 -11.69 -21.32 -2.06
N VAL A 642 -10.35 -21.28 -2.08
CA VAL A 642 -9.55 -21.90 -3.14
C VAL A 642 -9.75 -23.40 -3.20
N ASP A 643 -9.86 -24.08 -2.04
CA ASP A 643 -10.17 -25.51 -1.98
C ASP A 643 -11.54 -25.82 -2.57
N ILE A 644 -12.57 -25.09 -2.17
CA ILE A 644 -13.93 -25.28 -2.71
C ILE A 644 -13.96 -25.06 -4.23
N GLU A 645 -13.33 -24.00 -4.72
CA GLU A 645 -13.40 -23.67 -6.15
C GLU A 645 -12.59 -24.62 -7.03
N ASN A 646 -11.47 -25.16 -6.55
CA ASN A 646 -10.59 -26.00 -7.37
C ASN A 646 -10.83 -27.50 -7.16
N ASN A 647 -11.32 -27.93 -5.99
CA ASN A 647 -11.36 -29.33 -5.58
C ASN A 647 -12.80 -29.91 -5.44
N THR A 648 -13.85 -29.10 -5.68
CA THR A 648 -15.21 -29.61 -5.72
C THR A 648 -15.37 -30.46 -6.97
N ILE A 649 -15.72 -31.73 -6.80
CA ILE A 649 -15.98 -32.70 -7.87
C ILE A 649 -17.38 -33.28 -7.68
N ILE A 650 -18.15 -33.30 -8.76
CA ILE A 650 -19.44 -34.03 -8.87
C ILE A 650 -19.18 -35.29 -9.69
N THR A 651 -19.55 -36.46 -9.17
CA THR A 651 -19.43 -37.69 -9.92
C THR A 651 -20.79 -38.13 -10.51
N ILE A 652 -20.80 -38.43 -11.80
CA ILE A 652 -21.98 -38.80 -12.56
C ILE A 652 -21.68 -40.13 -13.21
N LYS A 653 -22.60 -41.13 -13.08
CA LYS A 653 -22.46 -42.47 -13.63
C LYS A 653 -23.49 -42.73 -14.71
N LYS A 654 -23.07 -43.33 -15.83
CA LYS A 654 -23.98 -43.84 -16.85
C LYS A 654 -24.59 -45.15 -16.38
N ASN A 655 -25.92 -45.26 -16.49
CA ASN A 655 -26.64 -46.48 -16.17
C ASN A 655 -26.34 -47.54 -17.22
N SER A 656 -26.22 -48.80 -16.79
CA SER A 656 -25.95 -49.94 -17.65
C SER A 656 -27.13 -50.24 -18.58
#